data_cfa9aecd86fe66625f9f4a0b6e90ec46
#
_entry.id   cfa9aecd86fe66625f9f4a0b6e90ec46
#
_cell.length_a   1.000
_cell.length_b   1.000
_cell.length_c   1.000
_cell.angle_alpha   90.00
_cell.angle_beta   90.00
_cell.angle_gamma   90.00
#
_symmetry.space_group_name_H-M   'P 1'
#
loop_
_entity.id
_entity.type
_entity.pdbx_description
1 polymer ?
#
loop_
_entity_poly.entity_id
_entity_poly.type
_entity_poly.pdbx_seq_one_letter_code
_entity_poly.pdbx_strand_id
1 'polypeptide(L)'
;MENTSNITVVKKDGTLQEYDEQKIINAVNKSASRALFNFTKEDYDLICNRIFEEIEAEGFEDDQVPVAFIHSVAEKVLLELFPDVGQSYQQYRNYKLDFVAMMNEVYEKSQAIMYIGDKDNANTDSALVATKRSLVFNVLNKELYKKFFMTTDEKQACNDGYIYIHDMSARRDTFNCCLARFGVVVKDGFEMGNVWYNEPKTLDVTFDVMGDFILSTAAQQYGGFTIPRVDSILAPYAEKSYEKYCVEYLENAFEVLDYDRGEYNSRRKELYEKAHIYAIKKVERDFEQGWQGIEMKLNTVGSSRGDYPFVTMTFGLDTSRFGKMASITFLNVHKKGQGKEGFKKPVLFPKLVFLYDENLHGEGCINEDVFNAGIECSMKTMYPDWLSLSGEGYIPEMYKKYGEVVSPMGCRAFLSPWYERGGMKPADENDKVVFEGRFNLGVVSLHLPMILAKARSESKDFYEVLDYYMEMIRGIHKRTYDYLGELKASVNPVAFCEGGLYGGFLKPTDKIKSILKPMTLSFGITALNELQQLYNGKSLVEDGEFAIEVMEYINKKINEFKEEDGLLYAIYGTPAESLCGLQVKQFRKKYGIIENVSDREYVSNSFHCHVTEDITPIEKQNLEGRFWNLLNGGKIQYCRYPVNYNKEAVITLIRRAMKLGYYEGINLELAYCEDCGHEELEMDVCPKCGSLNLTKVSRMNGYLGYTRVHGDTRYNTAKMAEIADRKSM
;
A
#
# COMPACT_ATOMS: atom_id res chain seq x y z
N MET A 1 20.16 -9.50 -65.04
CA MET A 1 19.26 -10.53 -65.53
C MET A 1 17.98 -10.38 -64.78
N GLU A 2 16.92 -10.00 -65.48
CA GLU A 2 15.58 -9.86 -64.91
C GLU A 2 15.03 -11.28 -64.61
N ASN A 3 15.19 -11.77 -63.40
CA ASN A 3 14.41 -12.89 -62.90
C ASN A 3 13.12 -12.32 -62.29
N THR A 4 12.14 -12.02 -63.12
CA THR A 4 10.75 -11.79 -62.72
C THR A 4 10.13 -13.12 -62.33
N SER A 5 10.38 -13.61 -61.13
CA SER A 5 9.58 -14.67 -60.54
C SER A 5 8.26 -14.06 -60.10
N ASN A 6 7.15 -14.75 -60.42
CA ASN A 6 5.79 -14.36 -59.98
C ASN A 6 5.52 -14.58 -58.48
N ILE A 7 6.51 -14.43 -57.64
CA ILE A 7 6.38 -14.66 -56.18
C ILE A 7 5.45 -13.60 -55.58
N THR A 8 4.40 -14.08 -54.94
CA THR A 8 3.46 -13.27 -54.17
C THR A 8 3.70 -13.45 -52.66
N VAL A 9 3.92 -12.36 -51.95
CA VAL A 9 4.15 -12.37 -50.49
C VAL A 9 2.83 -12.26 -49.75
N VAL A 10 2.55 -13.24 -48.91
CA VAL A 10 1.40 -13.24 -47.99
C VAL A 10 1.80 -12.51 -46.70
N LYS A 11 1.18 -11.35 -46.44
CA LYS A 11 1.41 -10.59 -45.21
C LYS A 11 0.72 -11.23 -44.01
N LYS A 12 1.07 -10.76 -42.80
CA LYS A 12 0.47 -11.25 -41.51
C LYS A 12 -1.05 -11.06 -41.43
N ASP A 13 -1.60 -10.07 -42.12
CA ASP A 13 -3.03 -9.78 -42.22
C ASP A 13 -3.75 -10.54 -43.35
N GLY A 14 -3.03 -11.43 -44.03
CA GLY A 14 -3.53 -12.21 -45.19
C GLY A 14 -3.55 -11.45 -46.51
N THR A 15 -3.15 -10.19 -46.55
CA THR A 15 -3.07 -9.43 -47.81
C THR A 15 -1.90 -9.92 -48.68
N LEU A 16 -2.13 -9.91 -50.01
CA LEU A 16 -1.16 -10.33 -51.00
C LEU A 16 -0.40 -9.12 -51.57
N GLN A 17 0.89 -9.27 -51.76
CA GLN A 17 1.76 -8.24 -52.34
C GLN A 17 2.84 -8.89 -53.19
N GLU A 18 3.19 -8.27 -54.31
CA GLU A 18 4.35 -8.71 -55.13
C GLU A 18 5.64 -8.69 -54.31
N TYR A 19 6.51 -9.65 -54.58
CA TYR A 19 7.84 -9.74 -54.00
C TYR A 19 8.66 -8.51 -54.39
N ASP A 20 9.29 -7.85 -53.43
CA ASP A 20 10.02 -6.61 -53.61
C ASP A 20 11.34 -6.69 -52.83
N GLU A 21 12.45 -6.91 -53.56
CA GLU A 21 13.80 -6.97 -53.01
C GLU A 21 14.20 -5.70 -52.26
N GLN A 22 13.68 -4.54 -52.67
CA GLN A 22 14.01 -3.29 -52.00
C GLN A 22 13.54 -3.26 -50.55
N LYS A 23 12.48 -3.98 -50.21
CA LYS A 23 12.02 -4.12 -48.83
C LYS A 23 12.99 -4.92 -48.01
N ILE A 24 13.57 -5.98 -48.54
CA ILE A 24 14.62 -6.77 -47.92
C ILE A 24 15.85 -5.91 -47.70
N ILE A 25 16.34 -5.25 -48.72
CA ILE A 25 17.49 -4.33 -48.68
C ILE A 25 17.28 -3.27 -47.60
N ASN A 26 16.09 -2.66 -47.52
CA ASN A 26 15.77 -1.66 -46.52
C ASN A 26 15.78 -2.22 -45.09
N ALA A 27 15.29 -3.45 -44.88
CA ALA A 27 15.31 -4.10 -43.60
C ALA A 27 16.72 -4.50 -43.13
N VAL A 28 17.51 -5.03 -44.07
CA VAL A 28 18.91 -5.40 -43.87
C VAL A 28 19.77 -4.19 -43.55
N ASN A 29 19.59 -3.11 -44.32
CA ASN A 29 20.31 -1.85 -44.13
C ASN A 29 20.07 -1.20 -42.78
N LYS A 30 18.83 -1.24 -42.28
CA LYS A 30 18.53 -0.78 -40.91
C LYS A 30 19.28 -1.59 -39.84
N SER A 31 19.49 -2.87 -40.07
CA SER A 31 20.22 -3.73 -39.12
C SER A 31 21.74 -3.54 -39.22
N ALA A 32 22.24 -3.33 -40.44
CA ALA A 32 23.63 -2.97 -40.70
C ALA A 32 24.01 -1.62 -40.07
N SER A 33 23.15 -0.61 -40.19
CA SER A 33 23.36 0.70 -39.57
C SER A 33 23.46 0.59 -38.00
N ARG A 34 22.67 -0.29 -37.37
CA ARG A 34 22.76 -0.54 -35.93
C ARG A 34 24.01 -1.29 -35.54
N ALA A 35 24.51 -2.18 -36.38
CA ALA A 35 25.76 -2.90 -36.22
C ALA A 35 26.99 -2.08 -36.65
N LEU A 36 26.80 -0.83 -37.04
CA LEU A 36 27.85 0.06 -37.61
C LEU A 36 28.57 -0.58 -38.81
N PHE A 37 27.83 -1.32 -39.63
CA PHE A 37 28.33 -2.00 -40.83
C PHE A 37 27.77 -1.31 -42.10
N ASN A 38 28.61 -1.20 -43.13
CA ASN A 38 28.21 -0.65 -44.41
C ASN A 38 28.33 -1.71 -45.51
N PHE A 39 27.24 -2.07 -46.15
CA PHE A 39 27.21 -3.01 -47.26
C PHE A 39 27.64 -2.35 -48.55
N THR A 40 28.36 -3.12 -49.40
CA THR A 40 28.58 -2.82 -50.81
C THR A 40 27.36 -3.26 -51.64
N LYS A 41 27.35 -2.89 -52.94
CA LYS A 41 26.31 -3.37 -53.86
C LYS A 41 26.37 -4.89 -54.02
N GLU A 42 27.59 -5.43 -54.11
CA GLU A 42 27.84 -6.87 -54.22
C GLU A 42 27.31 -7.64 -53.00
N ASP A 43 27.40 -7.07 -51.79
CA ASP A 43 26.85 -7.68 -50.57
C ASP A 43 25.31 -7.76 -50.61
N TYR A 44 24.63 -6.71 -51.05
CA TYR A 44 23.19 -6.72 -51.24
C TYR A 44 22.75 -7.75 -52.28
N ASP A 45 23.42 -7.81 -53.43
CA ASP A 45 23.14 -8.77 -54.48
C ASP A 45 23.36 -10.22 -53.96
N LEU A 46 24.38 -10.48 -53.17
CA LEU A 46 24.64 -11.76 -52.53
C LEU A 46 23.55 -12.16 -51.53
N ILE A 47 23.13 -11.23 -50.65
CA ILE A 47 22.08 -11.48 -49.65
C ILE A 47 20.74 -11.79 -50.35
N CYS A 48 20.36 -10.96 -51.34
CA CYS A 48 19.08 -11.14 -52.02
C CYS A 48 19.05 -12.44 -52.84
N ASN A 49 20.12 -12.78 -53.56
CA ASN A 49 20.22 -14.05 -54.30
C ASN A 49 20.11 -15.26 -53.37
N ARG A 50 20.80 -15.27 -52.22
CA ARG A 50 20.72 -16.35 -51.27
C ARG A 50 19.33 -16.48 -50.63
N ILE A 51 18.66 -15.37 -50.33
CA ILE A 51 17.26 -15.39 -49.82
C ILE A 51 16.32 -15.95 -50.88
N PHE A 52 16.52 -15.55 -52.16
CA PHE A 52 15.73 -16.04 -53.26
C PHE A 52 15.91 -17.56 -53.50
N GLU A 53 17.16 -18.07 -53.49
CA GLU A 53 17.49 -19.48 -53.62
C GLU A 53 16.82 -20.33 -52.50
N GLU A 54 16.78 -19.87 -51.28
CA GLU A 54 16.13 -20.56 -50.17
C GLU A 54 14.60 -20.56 -50.33
N ILE A 55 14.00 -19.50 -50.86
CA ILE A 55 12.57 -19.42 -51.15
C ILE A 55 12.20 -20.41 -52.26
N GLU A 56 12.98 -20.45 -53.35
CA GLU A 56 12.76 -21.42 -54.45
C GLU A 56 12.93 -22.88 -54.00
N ALA A 57 13.90 -23.13 -53.17
CA ALA A 57 14.19 -24.48 -52.62
C ALA A 57 13.06 -25.06 -51.77
N GLU A 58 12.31 -24.20 -51.03
CA GLU A 58 11.16 -24.64 -50.23
C GLU A 58 9.95 -25.01 -51.06
N GLY A 59 9.71 -24.37 -52.20
CA GLY A 59 8.66 -24.75 -53.18
C GLY A 59 7.24 -24.49 -52.63
N PHE A 60 6.83 -23.23 -52.53
CA PHE A 60 5.49 -22.89 -52.03
C PHE A 60 4.40 -23.09 -53.08
N GLU A 61 3.22 -23.61 -52.67
CA GLU A 61 2.05 -23.71 -53.53
C GLU A 61 1.59 -22.35 -54.03
N ASP A 62 1.25 -22.25 -55.31
CA ASP A 62 0.81 -21.03 -55.97
C ASP A 62 1.79 -19.85 -55.86
N ASP A 63 3.08 -20.10 -55.68
CA ASP A 63 4.13 -19.08 -55.46
C ASP A 63 3.81 -18.09 -54.33
N GLN A 64 3.00 -18.47 -53.37
CA GLN A 64 2.59 -17.66 -52.19
C GLN A 64 3.51 -17.88 -51.00
N VAL A 65 4.40 -16.94 -50.77
CA VAL A 65 5.42 -17.02 -49.71
C VAL A 65 5.01 -16.20 -48.46
N PRO A 66 4.86 -16.82 -47.30
CA PRO A 66 4.60 -16.08 -46.05
C PRO A 66 5.73 -15.09 -45.74
N VAL A 67 5.40 -13.84 -45.41
CA VAL A 67 6.39 -12.82 -45.01
C VAL A 67 7.24 -13.29 -43.79
N ALA A 68 6.69 -14.13 -42.92
CA ALA A 68 7.41 -14.71 -41.79
C ALA A 68 8.55 -15.65 -42.23
N PHE A 69 8.36 -16.40 -43.30
CA PHE A 69 9.38 -17.25 -43.90
C PHE A 69 10.53 -16.39 -44.47
N ILE A 70 10.20 -15.37 -45.26
CA ILE A 70 11.22 -14.44 -45.82
C ILE A 70 12.09 -13.85 -44.70
N HIS A 71 11.47 -13.43 -43.60
CA HIS A 71 12.22 -12.91 -42.45
C HIS A 71 13.10 -13.99 -41.77
N SER A 72 12.69 -15.24 -41.68
CA SER A 72 13.53 -16.31 -41.10
C SER A 72 14.69 -16.68 -42.00
N VAL A 73 14.48 -16.69 -43.29
CA VAL A 73 15.56 -16.88 -44.29
C VAL A 73 16.56 -15.72 -44.28
N ALA A 74 16.07 -14.50 -44.27
CA ALA A 74 16.94 -13.30 -44.20
C ALA A 74 17.81 -13.32 -42.91
N GLU A 75 17.21 -13.73 -41.76
CA GLU A 75 17.95 -13.89 -40.49
C GLU A 75 19.05 -14.95 -40.61
N LYS A 76 18.72 -16.13 -41.17
CA LYS A 76 19.67 -17.23 -41.38
C LYS A 76 20.83 -16.78 -42.31
N VAL A 77 20.52 -16.20 -43.45
CA VAL A 77 21.51 -15.75 -44.42
C VAL A 77 22.44 -14.68 -43.85
N LEU A 78 21.88 -13.71 -43.09
CA LEU A 78 22.68 -12.69 -42.42
C LEU A 78 23.57 -13.25 -41.31
N LEU A 79 23.09 -14.19 -40.53
CA LEU A 79 23.91 -14.86 -39.48
C LEU A 79 25.07 -15.66 -40.10
N GLU A 80 24.87 -16.26 -41.29
CA GLU A 80 25.88 -17.01 -41.99
C GLU A 80 26.93 -16.10 -42.66
N LEU A 81 26.50 -15.05 -43.32
CA LEU A 81 27.38 -14.19 -44.16
C LEU A 81 27.95 -12.98 -43.39
N PHE A 82 27.14 -12.41 -42.48
CA PHE A 82 27.45 -11.18 -41.72
C PHE A 82 26.98 -11.29 -40.30
N PRO A 83 27.66 -12.06 -39.42
CA PRO A 83 27.16 -12.45 -38.07
C PRO A 83 26.73 -11.27 -37.23
N ASP A 84 27.45 -10.15 -37.19
CA ASP A 84 27.13 -8.97 -36.37
C ASP A 84 25.84 -8.30 -36.87
N VAL A 85 25.63 -8.24 -38.17
CA VAL A 85 24.37 -7.71 -38.75
C VAL A 85 23.21 -8.69 -38.52
N GLY A 86 23.49 -9.99 -38.68
CA GLY A 86 22.54 -11.05 -38.40
C GLY A 86 22.03 -11.02 -36.95
N GLN A 87 22.94 -10.86 -35.95
CA GLN A 87 22.58 -10.68 -34.58
C GLN A 87 21.74 -9.41 -34.35
N SER A 88 22.11 -8.30 -34.95
CA SER A 88 21.33 -7.06 -34.90
C SER A 88 19.92 -7.23 -35.48
N TYR A 89 19.79 -7.95 -36.60
CA TYR A 89 18.50 -8.27 -37.23
C TYR A 89 17.63 -9.15 -36.34
N GLN A 90 18.19 -10.21 -35.76
CA GLN A 90 17.52 -11.13 -34.85
C GLN A 90 17.06 -10.42 -33.57
N GLN A 91 17.90 -9.59 -32.97
CA GLN A 91 17.57 -8.83 -31.75
C GLN A 91 16.40 -7.88 -31.99
N TYR A 92 16.39 -7.19 -33.15
CA TYR A 92 15.28 -6.29 -33.49
C TYR A 92 13.97 -7.03 -33.78
N ARG A 93 14.04 -8.18 -34.46
CA ARG A 93 12.88 -9.03 -34.73
C ARG A 93 12.28 -9.57 -33.42
N ASN A 94 13.11 -10.11 -32.54
CA ASN A 94 12.70 -10.60 -31.24
C ASN A 94 12.09 -9.48 -30.37
N TYR A 95 12.72 -8.31 -30.34
CA TYR A 95 12.17 -7.13 -29.66
C TYR A 95 10.77 -6.77 -30.18
N LYS A 96 10.58 -6.77 -31.50
CA LYS A 96 9.27 -6.46 -32.10
C LYS A 96 8.21 -7.52 -31.79
N LEU A 97 8.57 -8.80 -31.84
CA LEU A 97 7.66 -9.90 -31.45
C LEU A 97 7.28 -9.82 -30.00
N ASP A 98 8.23 -9.63 -29.13
CA ASP A 98 8.01 -9.44 -27.68
C ASP A 98 7.11 -8.22 -27.39
N PHE A 99 7.31 -7.11 -28.14
CA PHE A 99 6.47 -5.93 -27.96
C PHE A 99 5.02 -6.19 -28.37
N VAL A 100 4.81 -6.89 -29.50
CA VAL A 100 3.46 -7.27 -29.96
C VAL A 100 2.80 -8.23 -28.95
N ALA A 101 3.54 -9.21 -28.42
CA ALA A 101 3.03 -10.12 -27.42
C ALA A 101 2.62 -9.37 -26.13
N MET A 102 3.47 -8.45 -25.68
CA MET A 102 3.17 -7.57 -24.54
C MET A 102 1.90 -6.75 -24.77
N MET A 103 1.74 -6.14 -25.96
CA MET A 103 0.54 -5.34 -26.25
C MET A 103 -0.72 -6.18 -26.35
N ASN A 104 -0.64 -7.41 -26.84
CA ASN A 104 -1.78 -8.35 -26.83
C ASN A 104 -2.17 -8.71 -25.39
N GLU A 105 -1.21 -8.98 -24.51
CA GLU A 105 -1.47 -9.22 -23.07
C GLU A 105 -2.14 -8.02 -22.40
N VAL A 106 -1.64 -6.80 -22.69
CA VAL A 106 -2.26 -5.55 -22.21
C VAL A 106 -3.70 -5.43 -22.72
N TYR A 107 -3.95 -5.74 -23.98
CA TYR A 107 -5.29 -5.70 -24.56
C TYR A 107 -6.24 -6.69 -23.87
N GLU A 108 -5.86 -7.97 -23.77
CA GLU A 108 -6.69 -9.00 -23.14
C GLU A 108 -7.04 -8.67 -21.68
N LYS A 109 -6.04 -8.29 -20.88
CA LYS A 109 -6.26 -7.87 -19.49
C LYS A 109 -7.13 -6.62 -19.39
N SER A 110 -6.96 -5.66 -20.31
CA SER A 110 -7.78 -4.45 -20.34
C SER A 110 -9.25 -4.77 -20.67
N GLN A 111 -9.50 -5.69 -21.60
CA GLN A 111 -10.87 -6.14 -21.90
C GLN A 111 -11.50 -6.83 -20.69
N ALA A 112 -10.77 -7.69 -19.98
CA ALA A 112 -11.26 -8.32 -18.76
C ALA A 112 -11.67 -7.27 -17.70
N ILE A 113 -10.85 -6.25 -17.45
CA ILE A 113 -11.15 -5.16 -16.53
C ILE A 113 -12.39 -4.38 -16.98
N MET A 114 -12.51 -4.06 -18.25
CA MET A 114 -13.62 -3.26 -18.77
C MET A 114 -14.97 -3.97 -18.65
N TYR A 115 -15.02 -5.29 -18.85
CA TYR A 115 -16.27 -6.05 -18.88
C TYR A 115 -16.56 -6.85 -17.59
N ILE A 116 -15.53 -7.36 -16.91
CA ILE A 116 -15.68 -8.20 -15.72
C ILE A 116 -15.34 -7.44 -14.45
N GLY A 117 -14.35 -6.53 -14.48
CA GLY A 117 -13.80 -5.82 -13.33
C GLY A 117 -12.59 -6.52 -12.73
N ASP A 118 -12.11 -5.98 -11.61
CA ASP A 118 -10.96 -6.49 -10.86
C ASP A 118 -11.32 -6.58 -9.37
N LYS A 119 -11.06 -7.73 -8.77
CA LYS A 119 -11.32 -8.01 -7.34
C LYS A 119 -10.03 -8.22 -6.53
N ASP A 120 -8.89 -7.86 -7.08
CA ASP A 120 -7.59 -8.01 -6.40
C ASP A 120 -7.36 -6.96 -5.32
N ASN A 121 -8.05 -5.84 -5.39
CA ASN A 121 -7.95 -4.76 -4.40
C ASN A 121 -9.34 -4.42 -3.83
N ALA A 122 -9.58 -4.76 -2.57
CA ALA A 122 -10.84 -4.52 -1.89
C ALA A 122 -11.15 -3.02 -1.64
N ASN A 123 -10.14 -2.13 -1.76
CA ASN A 123 -10.30 -0.68 -1.62
C ASN A 123 -10.79 0.00 -2.89
N THR A 124 -10.94 -0.71 -3.99
CA THR A 124 -11.39 -0.16 -5.27
C THR A 124 -12.76 -0.69 -5.66
N ASP A 125 -13.58 0.16 -6.29
CA ASP A 125 -14.81 -0.25 -6.95
C ASP A 125 -14.60 -0.29 -8.46
N SER A 126 -14.30 -1.47 -8.99
CA SER A 126 -13.99 -1.67 -10.41
C SER A 126 -15.18 -1.46 -11.35
N ALA A 127 -16.39 -1.22 -10.84
CA ALA A 127 -17.54 -0.81 -11.65
C ALA A 127 -17.43 0.65 -12.11
N LEU A 128 -16.75 1.51 -11.35
CA LEU A 128 -16.63 2.94 -11.65
C LEU A 128 -15.70 3.22 -12.84
N VAL A 129 -16.06 4.18 -13.67
CA VAL A 129 -15.28 4.54 -14.87
C VAL A 129 -13.86 5.01 -14.52
N ALA A 130 -13.72 5.84 -13.49
CA ALA A 130 -12.39 6.31 -13.04
C ALA A 130 -11.49 5.16 -12.62
N THR A 131 -12.03 4.20 -11.86
CA THR A 131 -11.32 2.99 -11.43
C THR A 131 -10.92 2.12 -12.61
N LYS A 132 -11.83 1.86 -13.55
CA LYS A 132 -11.51 1.09 -14.77
C LYS A 132 -10.37 1.70 -15.57
N ARG A 133 -10.37 3.01 -15.76
CA ARG A 133 -9.28 3.73 -16.46
C ARG A 133 -7.94 3.55 -15.74
N SER A 134 -7.94 3.71 -14.43
CA SER A 134 -6.73 3.54 -13.62
C SER A 134 -6.21 2.10 -13.67
N LEU A 135 -7.08 1.10 -13.56
CA LEU A 135 -6.71 -0.31 -13.64
C LEU A 135 -6.10 -0.68 -14.99
N VAL A 136 -6.67 -0.20 -16.10
CA VAL A 136 -6.10 -0.39 -17.45
C VAL A 136 -4.73 0.27 -17.56
N PHE A 137 -4.58 1.50 -17.05
CA PHE A 137 -3.27 2.18 -17.00
C PHE A 137 -2.25 1.39 -16.17
N ASN A 138 -2.66 0.82 -15.04
CA ASN A 138 -1.81 -0.01 -14.20
C ASN A 138 -1.34 -1.29 -14.92
N VAL A 139 -2.20 -1.93 -15.74
CA VAL A 139 -1.80 -3.08 -16.56
C VAL A 139 -0.69 -2.69 -17.53
N LEU A 140 -0.87 -1.57 -18.26
CA LEU A 140 0.15 -1.07 -19.19
C LEU A 140 1.47 -0.77 -18.46
N ASN A 141 1.42 -0.05 -17.34
CA ASN A 141 2.62 0.29 -16.57
C ASN A 141 3.35 -0.92 -16.01
N LYS A 142 2.63 -1.95 -15.56
CA LYS A 142 3.24 -3.23 -15.12
C LYS A 142 4.04 -3.88 -16.27
N GLU A 143 3.46 -3.97 -17.46
CA GLU A 143 4.15 -4.58 -18.59
C GLU A 143 5.34 -3.74 -19.08
N LEU A 144 5.24 -2.41 -19.07
CA LEU A 144 6.36 -1.52 -19.32
C LEU A 144 7.48 -1.68 -18.28
N TYR A 145 7.12 -1.79 -16.99
CA TYR A 145 8.11 -2.02 -15.93
C TYR A 145 8.83 -3.34 -16.11
N LYS A 146 8.11 -4.43 -16.36
CA LYS A 146 8.70 -5.74 -16.65
C LYS A 146 9.63 -5.69 -17.87
N LYS A 147 9.24 -5.00 -18.93
CA LYS A 147 10.01 -4.97 -20.18
C LYS A 147 11.31 -4.17 -20.06
N PHE A 148 11.29 -3.01 -19.40
CA PHE A 148 12.40 -2.04 -19.43
C PHE A 148 13.19 -1.91 -18.13
N PHE A 149 12.66 -2.38 -17.00
CA PHE A 149 13.26 -2.15 -15.68
C PHE A 149 13.61 -3.44 -14.92
N MET A 150 13.21 -4.60 -15.42
CA MET A 150 13.53 -5.89 -14.82
C MET A 150 14.48 -6.69 -15.69
N THR A 151 15.40 -7.41 -15.04
CA THR A 151 16.21 -8.43 -15.71
C THR A 151 15.37 -9.66 -16.07
N THR A 152 15.91 -10.55 -16.91
CA THR A 152 15.24 -11.81 -17.26
C THR A 152 15.01 -12.67 -16.03
N ASP A 153 15.99 -12.78 -15.14
CA ASP A 153 15.92 -13.60 -13.92
C ASP A 153 14.87 -13.05 -12.94
N GLU A 154 14.78 -11.73 -12.78
CA GLU A 154 13.76 -11.09 -11.95
C GLU A 154 12.35 -11.33 -12.49
N LYS A 155 12.15 -11.23 -13.80
CA LYS A 155 10.86 -11.56 -14.44
C LYS A 155 10.49 -13.03 -14.17
N GLN A 156 11.45 -13.93 -14.35
CA GLN A 156 11.25 -15.35 -14.10
C GLN A 156 10.92 -15.61 -12.63
N ALA A 157 11.65 -15.00 -11.69
CA ALA A 157 11.42 -15.14 -10.26
C ALA A 157 10.01 -14.65 -9.84
N CYS A 158 9.55 -13.53 -10.42
CA CYS A 158 8.19 -13.01 -10.19
C CYS A 158 7.12 -13.93 -10.81
N ASN A 159 7.32 -14.41 -12.04
CA ASN A 159 6.36 -15.26 -12.73
C ASN A 159 6.23 -16.63 -12.04
N ASP A 160 7.34 -17.18 -11.58
CA ASP A 160 7.39 -18.44 -10.84
C ASP A 160 6.82 -18.29 -9.42
N GLY A 161 6.88 -17.09 -8.85
CA GLY A 161 6.33 -16.79 -7.52
C GLY A 161 7.33 -16.90 -6.37
N TYR A 162 8.63 -16.82 -6.63
CA TYR A 162 9.66 -16.75 -5.57
C TYR A 162 9.71 -15.40 -4.90
N ILE A 163 9.51 -14.35 -5.69
CA ILE A 163 9.40 -12.96 -5.21
C ILE A 163 8.15 -12.29 -5.77
N TYR A 164 7.68 -11.27 -5.06
CA TYR A 164 6.57 -10.42 -5.53
C TYR A 164 6.91 -8.95 -5.33
N ILE A 165 6.92 -8.20 -6.43
CA ILE A 165 7.14 -6.75 -6.42
C ILE A 165 5.79 -6.07 -6.21
N HIS A 166 5.60 -5.47 -5.03
CA HIS A 166 4.39 -4.70 -4.73
C HIS A 166 4.35 -3.41 -5.55
N ASP A 167 3.14 -3.01 -5.93
CA ASP A 167 2.87 -1.74 -6.59
C ASP A 167 3.73 -1.51 -7.85
N MET A 168 3.99 -2.58 -8.60
CA MET A 168 4.89 -2.58 -9.75
C MET A 168 4.54 -1.49 -10.78
N SER A 169 3.26 -1.17 -10.96
CA SER A 169 2.79 -0.15 -11.88
C SER A 169 3.21 1.27 -11.52
N ALA A 170 3.49 1.54 -10.23
CA ALA A 170 3.78 2.87 -9.72
C ALA A 170 5.24 3.08 -9.28
N ARG A 171 6.09 2.04 -9.32
CA ARG A 171 7.49 2.14 -8.84
C ARG A 171 8.39 3.09 -9.63
N ARG A 172 7.89 3.66 -10.70
CA ARG A 172 8.63 4.57 -11.58
C ARG A 172 8.39 6.05 -11.31
N ASP A 173 7.28 6.38 -10.69
CA ASP A 173 6.76 7.75 -10.68
C ASP A 173 6.42 8.28 -9.29
N THR A 174 6.31 7.40 -8.28
CA THR A 174 6.00 7.82 -6.91
C THR A 174 6.51 6.81 -5.88
N PHE A 175 6.35 7.16 -4.61
CA PHE A 175 6.70 6.34 -3.45
C PHE A 175 5.46 5.62 -2.88
N ASN A 176 5.70 4.66 -1.98
CA ASN A 176 4.62 3.85 -1.41
C ASN A 176 3.93 4.59 -0.25
N CYS A 177 4.13 4.19 0.99
CA CYS A 177 3.44 4.74 2.17
C CYS A 177 4.30 5.83 2.85
N CYS A 178 3.66 6.84 3.46
CA CYS A 178 4.37 7.91 4.16
C CYS A 178 3.69 8.33 5.48
N LEU A 179 4.45 9.08 6.30
CA LEU A 179 3.95 9.86 7.43
C LEU A 179 3.87 11.32 7.00
N ALA A 180 2.69 11.78 6.59
CA ALA A 180 2.51 13.11 6.02
C ALA A 180 2.53 14.20 7.10
N ARG A 181 3.31 15.26 6.89
CA ARG A 181 3.50 16.35 7.84
C ARG A 181 2.45 17.46 7.65
N PHE A 182 1.17 17.12 7.77
CA PHE A 182 0.09 18.08 7.60
C PHE A 182 0.26 19.33 8.49
N GLY A 183 0.60 19.15 9.76
CA GLY A 183 0.81 20.25 10.68
C GLY A 183 1.96 21.21 10.30
N VAL A 184 2.96 20.74 9.53
CA VAL A 184 4.03 21.58 8.98
C VAL A 184 3.55 22.33 7.75
N VAL A 185 2.87 21.63 6.84
CA VAL A 185 2.38 22.22 5.59
C VAL A 185 1.36 23.34 5.86
N VAL A 186 0.44 23.13 6.79
CA VAL A 186 -0.64 24.10 7.05
C VAL A 186 -0.17 25.33 7.82
N LYS A 187 0.91 25.20 8.58
CA LYS A 187 1.51 26.29 9.34
C LYS A 187 2.14 27.30 8.38
N ASP A 188 1.89 28.57 8.61
CA ASP A 188 2.39 29.69 7.79
C ASP A 188 1.83 29.73 6.34
N GLY A 189 0.98 28.79 5.95
CA GLY A 189 0.39 28.67 4.61
C GLY A 189 1.27 27.90 3.63
N PHE A 190 0.69 27.53 2.47
CA PHE A 190 1.36 26.75 1.44
C PHE A 190 0.70 26.93 0.07
N GLU A 191 1.40 26.54 -1.01
CA GLU A 191 0.85 26.53 -2.37
C GLU A 191 0.38 25.12 -2.76
N MET A 192 -0.82 25.03 -3.32
CA MET A 192 -1.35 23.82 -3.91
C MET A 192 -2.18 24.13 -5.16
N GLY A 193 -1.84 23.50 -6.29
CA GLY A 193 -2.56 23.71 -7.55
C GLY A 193 -2.52 25.17 -8.06
N ASN A 194 -1.41 25.88 -7.88
CA ASN A 194 -1.21 27.30 -8.21
C ASN A 194 -2.08 28.26 -7.42
N VAL A 195 -2.56 27.86 -6.25
CA VAL A 195 -3.35 28.69 -5.33
C VAL A 195 -2.68 28.65 -3.97
N TRP A 196 -2.49 29.84 -3.36
CA TRP A 196 -1.96 29.98 -2.02
C TRP A 196 -3.06 29.72 -0.98
N TYR A 197 -2.83 28.78 -0.08
CA TYR A 197 -3.62 28.54 1.12
C TYR A 197 -2.99 29.26 2.30
N ASN A 198 -3.71 30.21 2.88
CA ASN A 198 -3.27 30.83 4.11
C ASN A 198 -3.42 29.87 5.30
N GLU A 199 -2.59 30.04 6.33
CA GLU A 199 -2.78 29.31 7.58
C GLU A 199 -4.22 29.54 8.12
N PRO A 200 -4.98 28.45 8.44
CA PRO A 200 -6.31 28.57 8.98
C PRO A 200 -6.36 29.37 10.29
N LYS A 201 -7.42 30.16 10.44
CA LYS A 201 -7.69 30.91 11.66
C LYS A 201 -8.74 30.30 12.55
N THR A 202 -9.43 29.27 12.06
CA THR A 202 -10.51 28.58 12.75
C THR A 202 -10.46 27.08 12.48
N LEU A 203 -11.09 26.30 13.36
CA LEU A 203 -11.10 24.84 13.29
C LEU A 203 -11.84 24.31 12.06
N ASP A 204 -12.98 24.89 11.71
CA ASP A 204 -13.79 24.53 10.53
C ASP A 204 -12.98 24.66 9.23
N VAL A 205 -12.31 25.80 9.03
CA VAL A 205 -11.41 26.02 7.89
C VAL A 205 -10.23 25.02 7.90
N THR A 206 -9.72 24.66 9.08
CA THR A 206 -8.63 23.66 9.19
C THR A 206 -9.08 22.30 8.70
N PHE A 207 -10.31 21.89 8.99
CA PHE A 207 -10.89 20.64 8.47
C PHE A 207 -11.06 20.67 6.95
N ASP A 208 -11.47 21.80 6.37
CA ASP A 208 -11.58 21.94 4.92
C ASP A 208 -10.22 21.79 4.24
N VAL A 209 -9.22 22.53 4.72
CA VAL A 209 -7.84 22.46 4.21
C VAL A 209 -7.24 21.06 4.40
N MET A 210 -7.52 20.40 5.53
CA MET A 210 -7.10 19.01 5.77
C MET A 210 -7.72 18.05 4.75
N GLY A 211 -9.00 18.25 4.40
CA GLY A 211 -9.67 17.46 3.38
C GLY A 211 -9.03 17.63 2.00
N ASP A 212 -8.71 18.84 1.60
CA ASP A 212 -8.05 19.12 0.32
C ASP A 212 -6.61 18.55 0.28
N PHE A 213 -5.87 18.70 1.38
CA PHE A 213 -4.54 18.10 1.55
C PHE A 213 -4.59 16.56 1.39
N ILE A 214 -5.57 15.90 2.03
CA ILE A 214 -5.73 14.44 1.95
C ILE A 214 -6.02 14.01 0.52
N LEU A 215 -6.97 14.66 -0.17
CA LEU A 215 -7.31 14.31 -1.54
C LEU A 215 -6.15 14.53 -2.51
N SER A 216 -5.43 15.64 -2.36
CA SER A 216 -4.24 15.94 -3.15
C SER A 216 -3.13 14.90 -2.92
N THR A 217 -2.83 14.57 -1.66
CA THR A 217 -1.83 13.56 -1.31
C THR A 217 -2.21 12.18 -1.87
N ALA A 218 -3.45 11.74 -1.69
CA ALA A 218 -3.95 10.47 -2.21
C ALA A 218 -3.86 10.37 -3.74
N ALA A 219 -4.02 11.49 -4.46
CA ALA A 219 -3.93 11.51 -5.91
C ALA A 219 -2.49 11.36 -6.43
N GLN A 220 -1.48 11.70 -5.63
CA GLN A 220 -0.08 11.82 -6.08
C GLN A 220 0.86 10.78 -5.49
N GLN A 221 0.40 9.96 -4.54
CA GLN A 221 1.18 8.84 -4.02
C GLN A 221 0.44 7.52 -4.22
N TYR A 222 1.14 6.41 -4.07
CA TYR A 222 0.58 5.11 -4.41
C TYR A 222 0.04 4.35 -3.21
N GLY A 223 0.73 4.27 -2.11
CA GLY A 223 0.28 3.59 -0.90
C GLY A 223 -0.59 4.47 0.00
N GLY A 224 -0.93 3.94 1.15
CA GLY A 224 -1.60 4.70 2.20
C GLY A 224 -0.65 5.70 2.87
N PHE A 225 -1.20 6.72 3.49
CA PHE A 225 -0.41 7.65 4.30
C PHE A 225 -1.07 7.87 5.66
N THR A 226 -0.27 8.35 6.59
CA THR A 226 -0.75 8.65 7.94
C THR A 226 -0.55 10.13 8.24
N ILE A 227 -1.56 10.76 8.83
CA ILE A 227 -1.43 12.04 9.51
C ILE A 227 -1.19 11.73 10.99
N PRO A 228 0.04 11.88 11.50
CA PRO A 228 0.35 11.56 12.89
C PRO A 228 -0.22 12.60 13.85
N ARG A 229 -0.68 12.15 15.03
CA ARG A 229 -1.09 13.01 16.16
C ARG A 229 -2.07 14.11 15.76
N VAL A 230 -3.13 13.74 15.05
CA VAL A 230 -4.09 14.71 14.48
C VAL A 230 -4.79 15.55 15.55
N ASP A 231 -4.99 15.00 16.74
CA ASP A 231 -5.51 15.69 17.92
C ASP A 231 -4.62 16.90 18.32
N SER A 232 -3.32 16.70 18.39
CA SER A 232 -2.35 17.77 18.70
C SER A 232 -2.25 18.80 17.58
N ILE A 233 -2.43 18.40 16.32
CA ILE A 233 -2.44 19.33 15.18
C ILE A 233 -3.68 20.23 15.23
N LEU A 234 -4.84 19.69 15.57
CA LEU A 234 -6.11 20.43 15.57
C LEU A 234 -6.33 21.29 16.82
N ALA A 235 -5.74 20.91 17.97
CA ALA A 235 -5.95 21.60 19.23
C ALA A 235 -5.66 23.13 19.19
N PRO A 236 -4.57 23.63 18.59
CA PRO A 236 -4.31 25.07 18.46
C PRO A 236 -5.37 25.82 17.65
N TYR A 237 -5.93 25.21 16.61
CA TYR A 237 -6.98 25.82 15.78
C TYR A 237 -8.33 25.81 16.49
N ALA A 238 -8.57 24.81 17.33
CA ALA A 238 -9.72 24.78 18.23
C ALA A 238 -9.64 25.88 19.28
N GLU A 239 -8.44 26.17 19.84
CA GLU A 239 -8.22 27.30 20.75
C GLU A 239 -8.53 28.63 20.06
N LYS A 240 -8.03 28.86 18.83
CA LYS A 240 -8.35 30.07 18.02
C LYS A 240 -9.86 30.22 17.80
N SER A 241 -10.57 29.11 17.49
CA SER A 241 -12.03 29.10 17.34
C SER A 241 -12.73 29.41 18.66
N TYR A 242 -12.27 28.84 19.77
CA TYR A 242 -12.82 29.10 21.10
C TYR A 242 -12.70 30.60 21.48
N GLU A 243 -11.53 31.19 21.29
CA GLU A 243 -11.33 32.64 21.54
C GLU A 243 -12.26 33.50 20.68
N LYS A 244 -12.38 33.16 19.37
CA LYS A 244 -13.30 33.83 18.45
C LYS A 244 -14.75 33.75 18.96
N TYR A 245 -15.21 32.58 19.36
CA TYR A 245 -16.58 32.40 19.84
C TYR A 245 -16.86 33.06 21.18
N CYS A 246 -15.87 33.16 22.05
CA CYS A 246 -15.99 33.95 23.27
C CYS A 246 -16.20 35.44 22.95
N VAL A 247 -15.41 36.00 22.02
CA VAL A 247 -15.55 37.41 21.58
C VAL A 247 -16.90 37.64 20.92
N GLU A 248 -17.28 36.77 19.98
CA GLU A 248 -18.56 36.80 19.27
C GLU A 248 -19.75 36.82 20.26
N TYR A 249 -19.71 35.98 21.30
CA TYR A 249 -20.78 35.97 22.31
C TYR A 249 -20.84 37.30 23.09
N LEU A 250 -19.71 37.86 23.47
CA LEU A 250 -19.65 39.08 24.24
C LEU A 250 -20.08 40.29 23.40
N GLU A 251 -19.66 40.36 22.14
CA GLU A 251 -20.11 41.38 21.18
C GLU A 251 -21.61 41.30 20.95
N ASN A 252 -22.15 40.12 20.70
CA ASN A 252 -23.61 39.92 20.54
C ASN A 252 -24.37 40.26 21.83
N ALA A 253 -23.84 39.97 23.01
CA ALA A 253 -24.47 40.31 24.26
C ALA A 253 -24.53 41.84 24.47
N PHE A 254 -23.51 42.55 24.00
CA PHE A 254 -23.42 43.99 24.09
C PHE A 254 -24.35 44.67 23.04
N GLU A 255 -24.26 44.25 21.79
CA GLU A 255 -24.95 44.90 20.66
C GLU A 255 -26.42 44.46 20.50
N VAL A 256 -26.68 43.14 20.57
CA VAL A 256 -28.02 42.55 20.29
C VAL A 256 -28.94 42.66 21.52
N LEU A 257 -28.38 42.49 22.71
CA LEU A 257 -29.15 42.61 23.97
C LEU A 257 -29.26 44.04 24.46
N ASP A 258 -28.66 45.02 23.74
CA ASP A 258 -28.71 46.46 24.01
C ASP A 258 -28.27 46.80 25.45
N TYR A 259 -27.23 46.10 25.91
CA TYR A 259 -26.63 46.40 27.23
C TYR A 259 -25.82 47.69 27.16
N ASP A 260 -26.11 48.62 28.08
CA ASP A 260 -25.21 49.74 28.30
C ASP A 260 -23.91 49.30 29.00
N ARG A 261 -22.89 50.18 29.02
CA ARG A 261 -21.58 49.88 29.64
C ARG A 261 -21.71 49.55 31.13
N GLY A 262 -22.67 50.11 31.83
CA GLY A 262 -22.89 49.89 33.27
C GLY A 262 -23.46 48.50 33.52
N GLU A 263 -24.48 48.09 32.74
CA GLU A 263 -25.08 46.75 32.78
C GLU A 263 -24.06 45.70 32.39
N TYR A 264 -23.29 45.92 31.32
CA TYR A 264 -22.24 45.01 30.92
C TYR A 264 -21.23 44.78 32.04
N ASN A 265 -20.71 45.86 32.65
CA ASN A 265 -19.74 45.75 33.73
C ASN A 265 -20.28 45.06 34.97
N SER A 266 -21.53 45.31 35.31
CA SER A 266 -22.17 44.64 36.49
C SER A 266 -22.38 43.14 36.28
N ARG A 267 -22.59 42.73 35.05
CA ARG A 267 -22.82 41.31 34.69
C ARG A 267 -21.58 40.64 34.08
N ARG A 268 -20.45 41.30 34.04
CA ARG A 268 -19.27 40.83 33.33
C ARG A 268 -18.87 39.40 33.66
N LYS A 269 -18.83 39.03 34.93
CA LYS A 269 -18.50 37.66 35.36
C LYS A 269 -19.46 36.62 34.78
N GLU A 270 -20.76 36.89 34.88
CA GLU A 270 -21.82 36.03 34.32
C GLU A 270 -21.73 35.89 32.81
N LEU A 271 -21.47 37.02 32.10
CA LEU A 271 -21.31 37.00 30.65
C LEU A 271 -20.08 36.22 30.21
N TYR A 272 -18.96 36.32 30.90
CA TYR A 272 -17.77 35.53 30.60
C TYR A 272 -17.99 34.04 30.86
N GLU A 273 -18.70 33.64 31.90
CA GLU A 273 -19.05 32.25 32.19
C GLU A 273 -19.95 31.69 31.06
N LYS A 274 -20.95 32.49 30.61
CA LYS A 274 -21.84 32.11 29.51
C LYS A 274 -21.10 32.05 28.16
N ALA A 275 -20.19 33.00 27.89
CA ALA A 275 -19.35 33.00 26.71
C ALA A 275 -18.47 31.75 26.65
N HIS A 276 -17.89 31.36 27.77
CA HIS A 276 -17.12 30.13 27.89
C HIS A 276 -17.97 28.89 27.52
N ILE A 277 -19.17 28.75 28.12
CA ILE A 277 -20.06 27.62 27.85
C ILE A 277 -20.50 27.61 26.37
N TYR A 278 -20.84 28.77 25.82
CA TYR A 278 -21.20 28.93 24.41
C TYR A 278 -20.07 28.51 23.49
N ALA A 279 -18.87 29.04 23.71
CA ALA A 279 -17.70 28.76 22.88
C ALA A 279 -17.29 27.28 22.91
N ILE A 280 -17.33 26.63 24.09
CA ILE A 280 -17.06 25.18 24.19
C ILE A 280 -18.05 24.36 23.36
N LYS A 281 -19.35 24.64 23.46
CA LYS A 281 -20.37 23.93 22.65
C LYS A 281 -20.21 24.16 21.14
N LYS A 282 -19.76 25.36 20.75
CA LYS A 282 -19.49 25.67 19.34
C LYS A 282 -18.28 24.89 18.83
N VAL A 283 -17.17 24.88 19.56
CA VAL A 283 -15.96 24.11 19.19
C VAL A 283 -16.24 22.60 19.14
N GLU A 284 -16.99 22.08 20.11
CA GLU A 284 -17.41 20.67 20.09
C GLU A 284 -18.21 20.35 18.82
N ARG A 285 -19.14 21.24 18.43
CA ARG A 285 -19.92 21.11 17.19
C ARG A 285 -19.02 21.21 15.95
N ASP A 286 -18.04 22.11 15.92
CA ASP A 286 -17.09 22.23 14.82
C ASP A 286 -16.27 20.94 14.65
N PHE A 287 -15.84 20.33 15.74
CA PHE A 287 -15.23 19.00 15.71
C PHE A 287 -16.18 17.93 15.15
N GLU A 288 -17.43 17.87 15.64
CA GLU A 288 -18.40 16.90 15.13
C GLU A 288 -18.64 17.06 13.61
N GLN A 289 -18.87 18.29 13.15
CA GLN A 289 -19.10 18.58 11.73
C GLN A 289 -17.84 18.33 10.88
N GLY A 290 -16.68 18.74 11.39
CA GLY A 290 -15.39 18.53 10.72
C GLY A 290 -15.09 17.04 10.52
N TRP A 291 -15.20 16.23 11.56
CA TRP A 291 -14.99 14.78 11.48
C TRP A 291 -16.02 14.10 10.56
N GLN A 292 -17.30 14.47 10.63
CA GLN A 292 -18.32 13.97 9.70
C GLN A 292 -17.96 14.33 8.25
N GLY A 293 -17.53 15.57 8.01
CA GLY A 293 -17.12 16.02 6.69
C GLY A 293 -15.94 15.24 6.12
N ILE A 294 -14.93 14.98 6.95
CA ILE A 294 -13.77 14.14 6.58
C ILE A 294 -14.21 12.71 6.28
N GLU A 295 -14.96 12.07 7.16
CA GLU A 295 -15.44 10.71 6.94
C GLU A 295 -16.28 10.59 5.66
N MET A 296 -17.21 11.52 5.41
CA MET A 296 -18.00 11.53 4.19
C MET A 296 -17.10 11.69 2.96
N LYS A 297 -16.18 12.65 2.97
CA LYS A 297 -15.26 12.91 1.85
C LYS A 297 -14.41 11.68 1.53
N LEU A 298 -13.87 10.99 2.54
CA LEU A 298 -12.99 9.83 2.36
C LEU A 298 -13.70 8.55 1.90
N ASN A 299 -15.00 8.42 2.16
CA ASN A 299 -15.77 7.23 1.81
C ASN A 299 -16.71 7.40 0.61
N THR A 300 -16.81 8.62 0.05
CA THR A 300 -17.71 8.93 -1.07
C THR A 300 -17.02 9.53 -2.27
N VAL A 301 -15.86 10.20 -2.07
CA VAL A 301 -15.13 10.87 -3.14
C VAL A 301 -13.88 10.06 -3.46
N GLY A 302 -13.90 9.34 -4.56
CA GLY A 302 -12.71 8.64 -5.06
C GLY A 302 -11.63 9.63 -5.48
N SER A 303 -10.37 9.21 -5.38
CA SER A 303 -9.24 9.93 -5.95
C SER A 303 -9.32 9.94 -7.49
N SER A 304 -8.46 10.72 -8.14
CA SER A 304 -8.33 10.70 -9.60
C SER A 304 -7.93 9.31 -10.15
N ARG A 305 -7.40 8.44 -9.29
CA ARG A 305 -7.07 7.04 -9.60
C ARG A 305 -8.25 6.08 -9.43
N GLY A 306 -9.41 6.55 -8.95
CA GLY A 306 -10.61 5.76 -8.76
C GLY A 306 -10.66 4.92 -7.48
N ASP A 307 -9.64 4.98 -6.63
CA ASP A 307 -9.63 4.41 -5.29
C ASP A 307 -10.07 5.45 -4.24
N TYR A 308 -10.54 4.98 -3.10
CA TYR A 308 -10.78 5.85 -1.95
C TYR A 308 -9.46 6.23 -1.28
N PRO A 309 -9.33 7.48 -0.77
CA PRO A 309 -8.10 7.91 -0.09
C PRO A 309 -7.76 7.01 1.10
N PHE A 310 -6.65 6.27 1.00
CA PHE A 310 -6.20 5.38 2.06
C PHE A 310 -5.40 6.19 3.09
N VAL A 311 -6.12 6.85 4.00
CA VAL A 311 -5.52 7.66 5.06
C VAL A 311 -5.72 7.02 6.43
N THR A 312 -4.67 7.06 7.24
CA THR A 312 -4.65 6.69 8.64
C THR A 312 -4.46 7.94 9.49
N MET A 313 -5.12 8.03 10.61
CA MET A 313 -4.95 9.11 11.58
C MET A 313 -4.60 8.52 12.93
N THR A 314 -3.48 8.99 13.53
CA THR A 314 -3.13 8.62 14.89
C THR A 314 -3.49 9.74 15.86
N PHE A 315 -3.87 9.41 17.09
CA PHE A 315 -4.33 10.33 18.12
C PHE A 315 -4.29 9.69 19.50
N GLY A 316 -4.60 10.46 20.54
CA GLY A 316 -4.79 9.98 21.91
C GLY A 316 -3.82 10.54 22.93
N LEU A 317 -2.68 11.12 22.49
CA LEU A 317 -1.62 11.59 23.40
C LEU A 317 -1.84 13.02 23.92
N ASP A 318 -2.61 13.84 23.27
CA ASP A 318 -2.81 15.22 23.67
C ASP A 318 -3.62 15.32 24.95
N THR A 319 -3.08 15.97 25.98
CA THR A 319 -3.72 16.13 27.28
C THR A 319 -4.45 17.46 27.44
N SER A 320 -4.33 18.36 26.46
CA SER A 320 -5.05 19.62 26.45
C SER A 320 -6.56 19.40 26.32
N ARG A 321 -7.34 20.38 26.78
CA ARG A 321 -8.80 20.35 26.66
C ARG A 321 -9.27 20.05 25.22
N PHE A 322 -8.69 20.72 24.25
CA PHE A 322 -9.14 20.60 22.86
C PHE A 322 -8.52 19.40 22.14
N GLY A 323 -7.34 18.94 22.53
CA GLY A 323 -6.79 17.68 22.04
C GLY A 323 -7.60 16.46 22.50
N LYS A 324 -7.99 16.43 23.77
CA LYS A 324 -8.94 15.42 24.30
C LYS A 324 -10.29 15.51 23.60
N MET A 325 -10.84 16.72 23.44
CA MET A 325 -12.11 16.93 22.72
C MET A 325 -12.03 16.44 21.27
N ALA A 326 -10.92 16.74 20.57
CA ALA A 326 -10.68 16.25 19.21
C ALA A 326 -10.76 14.72 19.14
N SER A 327 -10.03 14.02 20.03
CA SER A 327 -9.98 12.56 20.09
C SER A 327 -11.35 11.95 20.43
N ILE A 328 -12.02 12.45 21.48
CA ILE A 328 -13.32 11.91 21.94
C ILE A 328 -14.40 12.14 20.88
N THR A 329 -14.43 13.32 20.27
CA THR A 329 -15.43 13.66 19.25
C THR A 329 -15.21 12.83 17.99
N PHE A 330 -13.94 12.60 17.60
CA PHE A 330 -13.60 11.72 16.49
C PHE A 330 -14.13 10.30 16.70
N LEU A 331 -13.82 9.71 17.85
CA LEU A 331 -14.30 8.38 18.23
C LEU A 331 -15.83 8.31 18.25
N ASN A 332 -16.49 9.32 18.78
CA ASN A 332 -17.97 9.38 18.85
C ASN A 332 -18.62 9.51 17.47
N VAL A 333 -18.05 10.31 16.57
CA VAL A 333 -18.53 10.46 15.18
C VAL A 333 -18.35 9.12 14.45
N HIS A 334 -17.19 8.49 14.56
CA HIS A 334 -16.92 7.21 13.93
C HIS A 334 -17.85 6.11 14.46
N LYS A 335 -18.04 6.04 15.78
CA LYS A 335 -18.97 5.11 16.44
C LYS A 335 -20.42 5.28 16.00
N LYS A 336 -20.87 6.52 15.76
CA LYS A 336 -22.23 6.81 15.23
C LYS A 336 -22.41 6.31 13.80
N GLY A 337 -21.33 6.26 13.02
CA GLY A 337 -21.35 5.91 11.61
C GLY A 337 -22.05 6.96 10.71
N GLN A 338 -22.05 6.69 9.41
CA GLN A 338 -22.65 7.56 8.38
C GLN A 338 -23.78 6.84 7.66
N GLY A 339 -24.73 7.59 7.09
CA GLY A 339 -25.85 7.04 6.32
C GLY A 339 -27.19 7.67 6.67
N LYS A 340 -28.26 7.07 6.18
CA LYS A 340 -29.65 7.49 6.46
C LYS A 340 -29.97 7.29 7.95
N GLU A 341 -30.87 8.08 8.45
CA GLU A 341 -31.47 7.85 9.77
C GLU A 341 -32.08 6.43 9.84
N GLY A 342 -31.68 5.67 10.88
CA GLY A 342 -32.06 4.25 11.04
C GLY A 342 -31.24 3.25 10.21
N PHE A 343 -30.31 3.73 9.36
CA PHE A 343 -29.43 2.90 8.51
C PHE A 343 -27.98 3.39 8.52
N LYS A 344 -27.49 3.80 9.67
CA LYS A 344 -26.10 4.23 9.81
C LYS A 344 -25.16 3.03 9.92
N LYS A 345 -24.04 3.09 9.20
CA LYS A 345 -22.96 2.10 9.24
C LYS A 345 -21.65 2.77 9.60
N PRO A 346 -20.71 2.06 10.25
CA PRO A 346 -19.35 2.57 10.37
C PRO A 346 -18.75 2.75 8.97
N VAL A 347 -17.98 3.80 8.82
CA VAL A 347 -17.22 4.04 7.60
C VAL A 347 -15.87 3.36 7.69
N LEU A 348 -15.22 3.14 6.53
CA LEU A 348 -13.94 2.42 6.48
C LEU A 348 -12.74 3.35 6.67
N PHE A 349 -12.86 4.62 6.25
CA PHE A 349 -11.81 5.62 6.29
C PHE A 349 -12.27 6.91 6.99
N PRO A 350 -11.32 7.59 7.67
CA PRO A 350 -9.93 7.23 7.87
C PRO A 350 -9.78 5.98 8.74
N LYS A 351 -8.66 5.25 8.59
CA LYS A 351 -8.26 4.24 9.54
C LYS A 351 -7.83 4.94 10.84
N LEU A 352 -8.39 4.54 11.96
CA LEU A 352 -8.11 5.10 13.28
C LEU A 352 -7.04 4.27 14.00
N VAL A 353 -6.02 4.95 14.54
CA VAL A 353 -4.99 4.32 15.39
C VAL A 353 -4.85 5.09 16.69
N PHE A 354 -5.14 4.41 17.78
CA PHE A 354 -5.00 4.95 19.12
C PHE A 354 -3.57 4.75 19.63
N LEU A 355 -2.91 5.82 20.01
CA LEU A 355 -1.57 5.82 20.59
C LEU A 355 -1.71 5.64 22.11
N TYR A 356 -1.38 4.44 22.60
CA TYR A 356 -1.56 4.08 23.99
C TYR A 356 -0.28 4.29 24.82
N ASP A 357 -0.34 5.16 25.81
CA ASP A 357 0.66 5.31 26.86
C ASP A 357 0.00 5.04 28.22
N GLU A 358 0.51 4.06 28.98
CA GLU A 358 -0.01 3.66 30.30
C GLU A 358 -0.09 4.83 31.28
N ASN A 359 0.90 5.77 31.21
CA ASN A 359 0.94 6.94 32.10
C ASN A 359 -0.15 7.97 31.78
N LEU A 360 -0.75 7.92 30.59
CA LEU A 360 -1.84 8.80 30.16
C LEU A 360 -3.21 8.13 30.22
N HIS A 361 -3.27 6.83 29.88
CA HIS A 361 -4.49 6.09 29.63
C HIS A 361 -4.80 4.99 30.68
N GLY A 362 -3.87 4.82 31.65
CA GLY A 362 -4.08 3.92 32.78
C GLY A 362 -5.24 4.36 33.65
N GLU A 363 -5.64 3.51 34.59
CA GLU A 363 -6.73 3.80 35.53
C GLU A 363 -6.41 5.04 36.39
N GLY A 364 -7.33 6.00 36.41
CA GLY A 364 -7.15 7.28 37.11
C GLY A 364 -6.21 8.28 36.40
N CYS A 365 -5.69 7.96 35.22
CA CYS A 365 -4.81 8.87 34.48
C CYS A 365 -5.60 9.93 33.69
N ILE A 366 -4.90 10.99 33.22
CA ILE A 366 -5.50 12.20 32.65
C ILE A 366 -6.33 11.96 31.38
N ASN A 367 -5.98 10.95 30.56
CA ASN A 367 -6.65 10.60 29.32
C ASN A 367 -7.42 9.25 29.42
N GLU A 368 -7.77 8.79 30.63
CA GLU A 368 -8.58 7.58 30.83
C GLU A 368 -9.94 7.69 30.09
N ASP A 369 -10.55 8.87 30.08
CA ASP A 369 -11.79 9.13 29.36
C ASP A 369 -11.66 8.95 27.85
N VAL A 370 -10.52 9.36 27.27
CA VAL A 370 -10.19 9.13 25.86
C VAL A 370 -10.03 7.63 25.56
N PHE A 371 -9.33 6.90 26.46
CA PHE A 371 -9.19 5.45 26.38
C PHE A 371 -10.57 4.75 26.40
N ASN A 372 -11.42 5.11 27.34
CA ASN A 372 -12.75 4.54 27.48
C ASN A 372 -13.63 4.79 26.23
N ALA A 373 -13.54 6.00 25.64
CA ALA A 373 -14.20 6.30 24.37
C ALA A 373 -13.66 5.45 23.21
N GLY A 374 -12.35 5.19 23.20
CA GLY A 374 -11.70 4.31 22.23
C GLY A 374 -12.18 2.86 22.35
N ILE A 375 -12.30 2.31 23.56
CA ILE A 375 -12.85 0.98 23.80
C ILE A 375 -14.28 0.87 23.27
N GLU A 376 -15.15 1.82 23.58
CA GLU A 376 -16.54 1.83 23.12
C GLU A 376 -16.64 1.92 21.57
N CYS A 377 -15.75 2.67 20.95
CA CYS A 377 -15.68 2.74 19.51
C CYS A 377 -15.21 1.41 18.90
N SER A 378 -14.12 0.83 19.42
CA SER A 378 -13.57 -0.45 18.93
C SER A 378 -14.57 -1.59 19.01
N MET A 379 -15.34 -1.67 20.11
CA MET A 379 -16.38 -2.69 20.29
C MET A 379 -17.49 -2.61 19.25
N LYS A 380 -17.73 -1.42 18.68
CA LYS A 380 -18.80 -1.21 17.70
C LYS A 380 -18.31 -1.20 16.27
N THR A 381 -17.06 -0.81 16.00
CA THR A 381 -16.58 -0.53 14.65
C THR A 381 -15.30 -1.28 14.28
N MET A 382 -14.70 -2.00 15.21
CA MET A 382 -13.35 -2.59 15.15
C MET A 382 -12.22 -1.56 15.01
N TYR A 383 -12.52 -0.25 15.05
CA TYR A 383 -11.56 0.84 15.16
C TYR A 383 -11.75 1.61 16.48
N PRO A 384 -10.71 2.21 17.01
CA PRO A 384 -9.33 2.27 16.52
C PRO A 384 -8.57 0.95 16.68
N ASP A 385 -7.52 0.77 15.85
CA ASP A 385 -6.44 -0.16 16.18
C ASP A 385 -5.57 0.48 17.27
N TRP A 386 -4.89 -0.33 18.07
CA TRP A 386 -4.21 0.08 19.29
C TRP A 386 -2.69 -0.05 19.15
N LEU A 387 -1.95 1.06 19.22
CA LEU A 387 -0.49 1.07 19.16
C LEU A 387 0.10 1.34 20.54
N SER A 388 0.86 0.38 21.07
CA SER A 388 1.53 0.54 22.36
C SER A 388 2.75 1.45 22.28
N LEU A 389 2.82 2.40 23.22
CA LEU A 389 3.99 3.22 23.51
C LEU A 389 4.59 2.89 24.89
N SER A 390 4.00 1.93 25.62
CA SER A 390 4.36 1.61 27.03
C SER A 390 5.00 0.24 27.23
N GLY A 391 4.74 -0.71 26.35
CA GLY A 391 5.24 -2.07 26.43
C GLY A 391 6.73 -2.22 26.14
N GLU A 392 7.11 -3.40 25.71
CA GLU A 392 8.47 -3.74 25.28
C GLU A 392 8.62 -3.64 23.75
N GLY A 393 9.87 -3.54 23.28
CA GLY A 393 10.23 -3.55 21.88
C GLY A 393 10.46 -2.16 21.28
N TYR A 394 10.79 -2.18 19.99
CA TYR A 394 11.30 -1.04 19.25
C TYR A 394 10.41 0.24 19.35
N ILE A 395 9.10 0.12 19.17
CA ILE A 395 8.20 1.28 19.12
C ILE A 395 8.12 1.98 20.49
N PRO A 396 7.82 1.24 21.62
CA PRO A 396 7.87 1.83 22.94
C PRO A 396 9.24 2.37 23.35
N GLU A 397 10.33 1.71 22.94
CA GLU A 397 11.70 2.16 23.24
C GLU A 397 12.01 3.51 22.59
N MET A 398 11.64 3.72 21.33
CA MET A 398 11.82 5.00 20.65
C MET A 398 11.02 6.12 21.34
N TYR A 399 9.79 5.84 21.73
CA TYR A 399 8.97 6.81 22.46
C TYR A 399 9.55 7.13 23.84
N LYS A 400 9.92 6.13 24.63
CA LYS A 400 10.52 6.32 25.97
C LYS A 400 11.83 7.12 25.93
N LYS A 401 12.67 6.84 24.92
CA LYS A 401 14.00 7.45 24.83
C LYS A 401 14.00 8.82 24.20
N TYR A 402 13.20 9.04 23.16
CA TYR A 402 13.25 10.25 22.34
C TYR A 402 11.96 11.09 22.37
N GLY A 403 10.88 10.59 22.96
CA GLY A 403 9.56 11.22 22.91
C GLY A 403 8.89 11.14 21.52
N GLU A 404 9.50 10.41 20.58
CA GLU A 404 9.03 10.34 19.19
C GLU A 404 8.23 9.06 18.93
N VAL A 405 7.09 9.22 18.26
CA VAL A 405 6.19 8.11 17.94
C VAL A 405 6.55 7.49 16.61
N VAL A 406 6.81 6.19 16.61
CA VAL A 406 6.90 5.39 15.38
C VAL A 406 5.48 5.04 14.93
N SER A 407 4.83 5.95 14.23
CA SER A 407 3.47 5.74 13.70
C SER A 407 3.46 4.73 12.56
N PRO A 408 2.41 3.89 12.42
CA PRO A 408 2.26 3.06 11.24
C PRO A 408 1.93 3.92 10.02
N MET A 409 2.57 3.62 8.88
CA MET A 409 2.23 4.23 7.59
C MET A 409 1.12 3.41 6.93
N GLY A 410 0.00 4.06 6.63
CA GLY A 410 -1.16 3.39 6.05
C GLY A 410 -1.62 2.22 6.94
N CYS A 411 -1.43 0.97 6.50
CA CYS A 411 -1.94 -0.19 7.23
C CYS A 411 -1.04 -0.66 8.38
N ARG A 412 0.25 -0.96 8.15
CA ARG A 412 1.14 -1.57 9.15
C ARG A 412 2.64 -1.33 8.94
N ALA A 413 3.04 -0.55 7.95
CA ALA A 413 4.44 -0.30 7.66
C ALA A 413 5.06 0.63 8.71
N PHE A 414 6.28 0.32 9.14
CA PHE A 414 7.05 1.14 10.07
C PHE A 414 8.38 1.53 9.45
N LEU A 415 8.92 2.65 9.93
CA LEU A 415 10.20 3.20 9.50
C LEU A 415 11.32 2.77 10.44
N SER A 416 12.47 2.41 9.89
CA SER A 416 13.70 2.28 10.68
C SER A 416 14.15 3.63 11.24
N PRO A 417 14.86 3.69 12.38
CA PRO A 417 15.32 4.96 12.92
C PRO A 417 16.26 5.69 11.94
N TRP A 418 16.11 7.01 11.89
CA TRP A 418 17.02 7.91 11.23
C TRP A 418 17.30 9.10 12.16
N TYR A 419 18.55 9.46 12.33
CA TYR A 419 18.98 10.52 13.22
C TYR A 419 19.43 11.74 12.42
N GLU A 420 19.03 12.94 12.85
CA GLU A 420 19.25 14.18 12.10
C GLU A 420 20.73 14.41 11.77
N ARG A 421 21.64 14.12 12.70
CA ARG A 421 23.08 14.34 12.54
C ARG A 421 23.81 13.06 12.13
N GLY A 422 23.49 11.94 12.74
CA GLY A 422 24.23 10.68 12.58
C GLY A 422 23.69 9.76 11.49
N GLY A 423 22.52 10.01 10.95
CA GLY A 423 21.91 9.17 9.91
C GLY A 423 21.39 7.85 10.48
N MET A 424 21.94 6.71 10.07
CA MET A 424 21.47 5.38 10.52
C MET A 424 21.81 5.07 11.99
N LYS A 425 22.77 5.76 12.57
CA LYS A 425 23.17 5.64 13.98
C LYS A 425 23.22 7.02 14.58
N PRO A 426 22.87 7.21 15.87
CA PRO A 426 22.97 8.53 16.49
C PRO A 426 24.41 9.02 16.53
N ALA A 427 24.65 10.30 16.25
CA ALA A 427 25.96 10.91 16.35
C ALA A 427 26.43 10.99 17.83
N ASP A 428 25.50 11.26 18.73
CA ASP A 428 25.66 11.25 20.18
C ASP A 428 24.30 11.03 20.88
N GLU A 429 24.27 11.04 22.21
CA GLU A 429 23.08 10.82 23.03
C GLU A 429 21.98 11.89 22.87
N ASN A 430 22.34 13.08 22.35
CA ASN A 430 21.44 14.21 22.12
C ASN A 430 20.98 14.31 20.67
N ASP A 431 21.32 13.33 19.81
CA ASP A 431 20.87 13.33 18.43
C ASP A 431 19.37 13.00 18.37
N LYS A 432 18.65 13.71 17.49
CA LYS A 432 17.21 13.55 17.36
C LYS A 432 16.87 12.48 16.34
N VAL A 433 15.97 11.57 16.69
CA VAL A 433 15.42 10.62 15.76
C VAL A 433 14.25 11.27 14.99
N VAL A 434 14.11 10.94 13.71
CA VAL A 434 13.08 11.48 12.83
C VAL A 434 12.24 10.34 12.26
N PHE A 435 10.93 10.40 12.42
CA PHE A 435 9.96 9.51 11.79
C PHE A 435 8.99 10.26 10.88
N GLU A 436 8.40 11.37 11.36
CA GLU A 436 7.43 12.16 10.60
C GLU A 436 8.04 12.75 9.32
N GLY A 437 7.29 12.68 8.25
CA GLY A 437 7.70 13.13 6.92
C GLY A 437 8.55 12.13 6.15
N ARG A 438 8.80 10.95 6.68
CA ARG A 438 9.54 9.90 5.99
C ARG A 438 8.57 8.91 5.33
N PHE A 439 9.07 8.18 4.35
CA PHE A 439 8.26 7.28 3.53
C PHE A 439 8.99 5.97 3.20
N ASN A 440 8.21 5.01 2.71
CA ASN A 440 8.71 3.75 2.17
C ASN A 440 8.85 3.87 0.65
N LEU A 441 10.02 3.55 0.11
CA LEU A 441 10.32 3.57 -1.32
C LEU A 441 9.67 2.41 -2.08
N GLY A 442 9.40 1.31 -1.40
CA GLY A 442 8.74 0.15 -1.97
C GLY A 442 9.02 -1.14 -1.23
N VAL A 443 8.17 -2.12 -1.49
CA VAL A 443 8.22 -3.46 -0.90
C VAL A 443 8.43 -4.51 -1.98
N VAL A 444 9.31 -5.48 -1.72
CA VAL A 444 9.43 -6.71 -2.51
C VAL A 444 9.39 -7.88 -1.54
N SER A 445 8.46 -8.81 -1.74
CA SER A 445 8.21 -9.91 -0.81
C SER A 445 8.81 -11.23 -1.28
N LEU A 446 9.35 -11.98 -0.33
CA LEU A 446 9.78 -13.37 -0.47
C LEU A 446 8.60 -14.31 -0.22
N HIS A 447 8.45 -15.33 -1.05
CA HIS A 447 7.57 -16.46 -0.80
C HIS A 447 8.37 -17.62 -0.22
N LEU A 448 8.49 -17.67 1.09
CA LEU A 448 9.42 -18.56 1.79
C LEU A 448 9.21 -20.05 1.52
N PRO A 449 7.97 -20.60 1.49
CA PRO A 449 7.76 -22.02 1.11
C PRO A 449 8.24 -22.34 -0.29
N MET A 450 8.11 -21.41 -1.24
CA MET A 450 8.55 -21.58 -2.63
C MET A 450 10.08 -21.72 -2.71
N ILE A 451 10.80 -20.95 -1.89
CA ILE A 451 12.26 -20.97 -1.78
C ILE A 451 12.73 -22.30 -1.18
N LEU A 452 12.07 -22.78 -0.12
CA LEU A 452 12.39 -24.06 0.51
C LEU A 452 12.12 -25.24 -0.47
N ALA A 453 10.99 -25.20 -1.18
CA ALA A 453 10.65 -26.21 -2.18
C ALA A 453 11.69 -26.27 -3.31
N LYS A 454 12.19 -25.09 -3.75
CA LYS A 454 13.27 -25.01 -4.74
C LYS A 454 14.57 -25.64 -4.21
N ALA A 455 15.00 -25.26 -3.03
CA ALA A 455 16.19 -25.79 -2.41
C ALA A 455 16.15 -27.33 -2.35
N ARG A 456 15.01 -27.91 -1.91
CA ARG A 456 14.81 -29.36 -1.88
C ARG A 456 14.84 -29.99 -3.25
N SER A 457 14.16 -29.41 -4.24
CA SER A 457 14.08 -29.95 -5.59
C SER A 457 15.43 -29.94 -6.32
N GLU A 458 16.29 -28.98 -6.01
CA GLU A 458 17.63 -28.83 -6.58
C GLU A 458 18.74 -29.44 -5.70
N SER A 459 18.39 -30.03 -4.55
CA SER A 459 19.34 -30.56 -3.56
C SER A 459 20.40 -29.52 -3.14
N LYS A 460 19.97 -28.27 -2.98
CA LYS A 460 20.78 -27.14 -2.52
C LYS A 460 20.49 -26.80 -1.07
N ASP A 461 21.42 -26.09 -0.43
CA ASP A 461 21.18 -25.50 0.87
C ASP A 461 20.07 -24.42 0.79
N PHE A 462 19.20 -24.39 1.79
CA PHE A 462 18.07 -23.45 1.81
C PHE A 462 18.56 -22.00 1.88
N TYR A 463 19.58 -21.73 2.70
CA TYR A 463 20.09 -20.37 2.90
C TYR A 463 20.84 -19.86 1.66
N GLU A 464 21.50 -20.74 0.91
CA GLU A 464 22.08 -20.38 -0.39
C GLU A 464 21.01 -19.90 -1.39
N VAL A 465 19.88 -20.61 -1.45
CA VAL A 465 18.77 -20.23 -2.34
C VAL A 465 18.08 -18.96 -1.83
N LEU A 466 17.92 -18.80 -0.52
CA LEU A 466 17.37 -17.61 0.10
C LEU A 466 18.24 -16.38 -0.20
N ASP A 467 19.55 -16.48 -0.03
CA ASP A 467 20.52 -15.41 -0.33
C ASP A 467 20.43 -14.95 -1.78
N TYR A 468 20.29 -15.87 -2.73
CA TYR A 468 20.13 -15.54 -4.14
C TYR A 468 18.92 -14.60 -4.36
N TYR A 469 17.76 -14.91 -3.75
CA TYR A 469 16.57 -14.04 -3.89
C TYR A 469 16.65 -12.76 -3.06
N MET A 470 17.34 -12.78 -1.91
CA MET A 470 17.59 -11.56 -1.14
C MET A 470 18.49 -10.58 -1.88
N GLU A 471 19.56 -11.05 -2.52
CA GLU A 471 20.43 -10.21 -3.38
C GLU A 471 19.66 -9.67 -4.60
N MET A 472 18.79 -10.48 -5.21
CA MET A 472 17.92 -10.03 -6.30
C MET A 472 17.02 -8.87 -5.84
N ILE A 473 16.37 -8.99 -4.68
CA ILE A 473 15.53 -7.93 -4.08
C ILE A 473 16.37 -6.68 -3.78
N ARG A 474 17.56 -6.85 -3.22
CA ARG A 474 18.51 -5.76 -2.98
C ARG A 474 18.81 -4.99 -4.27
N GLY A 475 19.08 -5.70 -5.36
CA GLY A 475 19.30 -5.10 -6.69
C GLY A 475 18.10 -4.30 -7.20
N ILE A 476 16.87 -4.83 -7.04
CA ILE A 476 15.63 -4.13 -7.38
C ILE A 476 15.48 -2.86 -6.55
N HIS A 477 15.76 -2.92 -5.26
CA HIS A 477 15.67 -1.77 -4.36
C HIS A 477 16.68 -0.67 -4.70
N LYS A 478 17.92 -1.02 -5.01
CA LYS A 478 18.96 -0.04 -5.42
C LYS A 478 18.56 0.69 -6.71
N ARG A 479 18.08 -0.05 -7.71
CA ARG A 479 17.59 0.57 -8.95
C ARG A 479 16.35 1.46 -8.71
N THR A 480 15.44 1.05 -7.82
CA THR A 480 14.29 1.89 -7.45
C THR A 480 14.74 3.20 -6.80
N TYR A 481 15.70 3.12 -5.86
CA TYR A 481 16.29 4.30 -5.21
C TYR A 481 16.93 5.25 -6.22
N ASP A 482 17.76 4.74 -7.12
CA ASP A 482 18.43 5.56 -8.13
C ASP A 482 17.44 6.17 -9.12
N TYR A 483 16.47 5.37 -9.59
CA TYR A 483 15.48 5.83 -10.54
C TYR A 483 14.57 6.93 -9.98
N LEU A 484 14.00 6.70 -8.78
CA LEU A 484 13.15 7.71 -8.15
C LEU A 484 13.94 8.97 -7.80
N GLY A 485 15.23 8.83 -7.46
CA GLY A 485 16.12 9.95 -7.17
C GLY A 485 16.30 10.93 -8.34
N GLU A 486 16.04 10.52 -9.57
CA GLU A 486 16.12 11.37 -10.76
C GLU A 486 14.84 12.21 -11.00
N LEU A 487 13.74 11.91 -10.30
CA LEU A 487 12.52 12.70 -10.40
C LEU A 487 12.74 14.12 -9.86
N LYS A 488 12.06 15.09 -10.48
CA LYS A 488 12.04 16.48 -10.00
C LYS A 488 11.02 16.65 -8.88
N ALA A 489 11.29 17.56 -7.96
CA ALA A 489 10.38 17.87 -6.86
C ALA A 489 8.99 18.35 -7.33
N SER A 490 8.91 18.92 -8.53
CA SER A 490 7.64 19.34 -9.16
C SER A 490 6.64 18.22 -9.43
N VAL A 491 7.02 16.92 -9.33
CA VAL A 491 6.08 15.81 -9.51
C VAL A 491 5.07 15.70 -8.36
N ASN A 492 5.43 16.18 -7.17
CA ASN A 492 4.53 16.27 -6.02
C ASN A 492 4.93 17.48 -5.14
N PRO A 493 4.49 18.70 -5.51
CA PRO A 493 4.93 19.93 -4.84
C PRO A 493 4.62 19.96 -3.36
N VAL A 494 3.43 19.54 -2.92
CA VAL A 494 3.06 19.53 -1.50
C VAL A 494 4.02 18.67 -0.67
N ALA A 495 4.41 17.52 -1.19
CA ALA A 495 5.35 16.62 -0.52
C ALA A 495 6.78 17.13 -0.54
N PHE A 496 7.26 17.60 -1.70
CA PHE A 496 8.68 17.87 -1.92
C PHE A 496 9.09 19.34 -1.88
N CYS A 497 8.11 20.28 -2.01
CA CYS A 497 8.41 21.71 -2.01
C CYS A 497 7.80 22.45 -0.81
N GLU A 498 6.64 21.99 -0.29
CA GLU A 498 5.90 22.65 0.80
C GLU A 498 6.09 21.98 2.18
N GLY A 499 7.08 21.13 2.33
CA GLY A 499 7.41 20.50 3.61
C GLY A 499 6.52 19.33 4.02
N GLY A 500 5.67 18.79 3.14
CA GLY A 500 4.83 17.61 3.42
C GLY A 500 5.64 16.37 3.77
N LEU A 501 6.91 16.32 3.34
CA LEU A 501 7.88 15.29 3.72
C LEU A 501 9.12 15.92 4.40
N TYR A 502 9.89 15.08 5.08
CA TYR A 502 11.14 15.48 5.74
C TYR A 502 12.20 15.89 4.71
N GLY A 503 12.71 17.10 4.85
CA GLY A 503 13.58 17.71 3.85
C GLY A 503 12.85 18.20 2.58
N GLY A 504 11.52 18.15 2.56
CA GLY A 504 10.66 18.50 1.43
C GLY A 504 10.45 20.01 1.21
N PHE A 505 11.54 20.79 1.25
CA PHE A 505 11.57 22.22 0.90
C PHE A 505 12.48 22.45 -0.32
N LEU A 506 12.38 21.57 -1.30
CA LEU A 506 13.16 21.63 -2.53
C LEU A 506 12.55 22.62 -3.52
N LYS A 507 13.39 23.14 -4.41
CA LYS A 507 12.87 23.89 -5.56
C LYS A 507 12.20 22.91 -6.55
N PRO A 508 11.16 23.30 -7.26
CA PRO A 508 10.46 22.44 -8.22
C PRO A 508 11.36 21.74 -9.25
N THR A 509 12.50 22.35 -9.59
CA THR A 509 13.49 21.83 -10.55
C THR A 509 14.51 20.88 -9.95
N ASP A 510 14.63 20.82 -8.62
CA ASP A 510 15.61 20.00 -7.94
C ASP A 510 15.22 18.52 -8.02
N LYS A 511 16.23 17.64 -8.06
CA LYS A 511 16.01 16.19 -7.98
C LYS A 511 15.74 15.77 -6.53
N ILE A 512 14.83 14.83 -6.33
CA ILE A 512 14.45 14.37 -4.99
C ILE A 512 15.50 13.45 -4.35
N LYS A 513 16.57 13.07 -5.06
CA LYS A 513 17.63 12.17 -4.55
C LYS A 513 18.21 12.61 -3.20
N SER A 514 18.31 13.91 -2.96
CA SER A 514 18.83 14.49 -1.71
C SER A 514 18.04 14.10 -0.46
N ILE A 515 16.75 13.83 -0.60
CA ILE A 515 15.86 13.48 0.51
C ILE A 515 15.53 11.98 0.62
N LEU A 516 16.08 11.14 -0.27
CA LEU A 516 15.76 9.70 -0.26
C LEU A 516 16.56 8.89 0.77
N LYS A 517 17.72 9.40 1.21
CA LYS A 517 18.61 8.65 2.10
C LYS A 517 17.98 8.21 3.43
N PRO A 518 17.14 9.02 4.10
CA PRO A 518 16.42 8.60 5.31
C PRO A 518 15.22 7.68 5.06
N MET A 519 14.89 7.36 3.80
CA MET A 519 13.72 6.57 3.45
C MET A 519 13.99 5.07 3.54
N THR A 520 12.94 4.27 3.78
CA THR A 520 13.06 2.83 4.01
C THR A 520 12.66 2.02 2.78
N LEU A 521 13.41 0.94 2.52
CA LEU A 521 13.14 -0.07 1.51
C LEU A 521 12.82 -1.39 2.23
N SER A 522 11.75 -2.08 1.83
CA SER A 522 11.25 -3.21 2.63
C SER A 522 11.39 -4.56 1.92
N PHE A 523 11.98 -5.51 2.63
CA PHE A 523 11.95 -6.93 2.31
C PHE A 523 10.70 -7.53 2.96
N GLY A 524 9.71 -7.89 2.16
CA GLY A 524 8.48 -8.49 2.65
C GLY A 524 8.64 -9.98 2.87
N ILE A 525 7.87 -10.54 3.79
CA ILE A 525 7.74 -11.98 3.97
C ILE A 525 6.28 -12.40 3.90
N THR A 526 6.02 -13.62 3.42
CA THR A 526 4.70 -14.25 3.36
C THR A 526 4.78 -15.72 3.70
N ALA A 527 3.67 -16.30 4.14
CA ALA A 527 3.48 -17.73 4.29
C ALA A 527 4.47 -18.40 5.26
N LEU A 528 4.74 -17.75 6.40
CA LEU A 528 5.69 -18.29 7.38
C LEU A 528 5.19 -19.60 8.02
N ASN A 529 3.86 -19.75 8.18
CA ASN A 529 3.25 -21.00 8.65
C ASN A 529 3.47 -22.15 7.66
N GLU A 530 3.29 -21.90 6.37
CA GLU A 530 3.50 -22.90 5.33
C GLU A 530 4.98 -23.23 5.13
N LEU A 531 5.91 -22.29 5.43
CA LEU A 531 7.33 -22.59 5.51
C LEU A 531 7.62 -23.63 6.59
N GLN A 532 7.07 -23.44 7.81
CA GLN A 532 7.24 -24.36 8.93
C GLN A 532 6.58 -25.71 8.63
N GLN A 533 5.36 -25.70 8.07
CA GLN A 533 4.66 -26.93 7.62
C GLN A 533 5.49 -27.70 6.57
N LEU A 534 5.98 -27.02 5.57
CA LEU A 534 6.81 -27.65 4.55
C LEU A 534 8.11 -28.20 5.14
N TYR A 535 8.69 -27.54 6.15
CA TYR A 535 9.96 -27.94 6.75
C TYR A 535 9.85 -29.26 7.52
N ASN A 536 8.87 -29.41 8.41
CA ASN A 536 8.77 -30.55 9.31
C ASN A 536 7.35 -31.10 9.54
N GLY A 537 6.36 -30.63 8.80
CA GLY A 537 4.97 -31.07 8.91
C GLY A 537 4.20 -30.53 10.10
N LYS A 538 4.72 -29.47 10.77
CA LYS A 538 4.08 -28.83 11.93
C LYS A 538 3.71 -27.39 11.63
N SER A 539 2.60 -26.92 12.20
CA SER A 539 2.19 -25.51 12.13
C SER A 539 3.03 -24.63 13.04
N LEU A 540 2.91 -23.30 12.90
CA LEU A 540 3.54 -22.34 13.83
C LEU A 540 3.03 -22.51 15.27
N VAL A 541 1.80 -23.02 15.46
CA VAL A 541 1.22 -23.31 16.78
C VAL A 541 1.91 -24.50 17.45
N GLU A 542 2.22 -25.54 16.66
CA GLU A 542 2.85 -26.77 17.13
C GLU A 542 4.38 -26.65 17.31
N ASP A 543 5.00 -25.79 16.52
CA ASP A 543 6.45 -25.57 16.51
C ASP A 543 6.69 -24.09 16.12
N GLY A 544 7.65 -23.75 15.35
CA GLY A 544 7.96 -22.39 14.87
C GLY A 544 9.45 -22.07 15.02
N GLU A 545 10.25 -22.99 15.51
CA GLU A 545 11.69 -22.76 15.72
C GLU A 545 12.42 -22.49 14.39
N PHE A 546 12.13 -23.28 13.35
CA PHE A 546 12.72 -23.04 12.02
C PHE A 546 12.28 -21.69 11.44
N ALA A 547 11.01 -21.31 11.62
CA ALA A 547 10.51 -20.01 11.19
C ALA A 547 11.24 -18.85 11.89
N ILE A 548 11.54 -18.97 13.18
CA ILE A 548 12.34 -17.99 13.95
C ILE A 548 13.76 -17.92 13.40
N GLU A 549 14.43 -19.08 13.24
CA GLU A 549 15.79 -19.16 12.70
C GLU A 549 15.90 -18.45 11.33
N VAL A 550 14.94 -18.70 10.43
CA VAL A 550 14.91 -18.05 9.12
C VAL A 550 14.71 -16.54 9.24
N MET A 551 13.85 -16.08 10.14
CA MET A 551 13.64 -14.65 10.36
C MET A 551 14.87 -13.95 10.95
N GLU A 552 15.57 -14.59 11.87
CA GLU A 552 16.85 -14.10 12.43
C GLU A 552 17.92 -14.03 11.33
N TYR A 553 18.01 -15.05 10.49
CA TYR A 553 18.93 -15.05 9.35
C TYR A 553 18.65 -13.90 8.38
N ILE A 554 17.39 -13.69 7.99
CA ILE A 554 17.00 -12.57 7.12
C ILE A 554 17.37 -11.23 7.76
N ASN A 555 17.14 -11.05 9.08
CA ASN A 555 17.53 -9.83 9.79
C ASN A 555 19.04 -9.58 9.74
N LYS A 556 19.84 -10.63 9.95
CA LYS A 556 21.29 -10.55 9.85
C LYS A 556 21.72 -10.06 8.46
N LYS A 557 21.21 -10.69 7.40
CA LYS A 557 21.52 -10.31 6.00
C LYS A 557 21.10 -8.87 5.68
N ILE A 558 19.92 -8.46 6.12
CA ILE A 558 19.45 -7.08 5.93
C ILE A 558 20.37 -6.08 6.64
N ASN A 559 20.87 -6.40 7.81
CA ASN A 559 21.83 -5.54 8.50
C ASN A 559 23.18 -5.47 7.79
N GLU A 560 23.66 -6.57 7.21
CA GLU A 560 24.83 -6.58 6.32
C GLU A 560 24.59 -5.65 5.12
N PHE A 561 23.47 -5.75 4.43
CA PHE A 561 23.11 -4.88 3.31
C PHE A 561 23.03 -3.39 3.69
N LYS A 562 22.51 -3.07 4.89
CA LYS A 562 22.51 -1.68 5.40
C LYS A 562 23.91 -1.10 5.52
N GLU A 563 24.83 -1.85 6.11
CA GLU A 563 26.22 -1.39 6.29
C GLU A 563 26.94 -1.24 4.94
N GLU A 564 26.71 -2.14 4.00
CA GLU A 564 27.35 -2.10 2.68
C GLU A 564 26.81 -0.99 1.78
N ASP A 565 25.49 -0.79 1.73
CA ASP A 565 24.85 0.14 0.79
C ASP A 565 24.64 1.52 1.39
N GLY A 566 24.66 1.67 2.72
CA GLY A 566 24.29 2.90 3.40
C GLY A 566 22.81 3.29 3.20
N LEU A 567 21.94 2.29 2.98
CA LEU A 567 20.50 2.44 2.78
C LEU A 567 19.72 1.76 3.91
N LEU A 568 18.55 2.29 4.23
CA LEU A 568 17.69 1.72 5.26
C LEU A 568 16.82 0.60 4.68
N TYR A 569 17.17 -0.62 5.01
CA TYR A 569 16.36 -1.81 4.73
C TYR A 569 15.63 -2.29 5.98
N ALA A 570 14.46 -2.90 5.81
CA ALA A 570 13.69 -3.44 6.93
C ALA A 570 12.89 -4.68 6.51
N ILE A 571 12.62 -5.59 7.46
CA ILE A 571 11.71 -6.71 7.22
C ILE A 571 10.28 -6.24 7.44
N TYR A 572 9.43 -6.57 6.47
CA TYR A 572 8.02 -6.22 6.44
C TYR A 572 7.13 -7.46 6.46
N GLY A 573 6.29 -7.56 7.48
CA GLY A 573 5.21 -8.54 7.50
C GLY A 573 4.14 -8.16 6.46
N THR A 574 4.25 -8.69 5.26
CA THR A 574 3.46 -8.29 4.09
C THR A 574 1.97 -8.48 4.33
N PRO A 575 1.11 -7.48 4.05
CA PRO A 575 -0.35 -7.61 4.18
C PRO A 575 -1.03 -8.44 3.08
N ALA A 576 -0.34 -9.21 2.37
CA ALA A 576 -0.64 -10.20 1.32
C ALA A 576 -2.13 -10.55 1.09
N GLU A 577 -2.96 -9.58 0.75
CA GLU A 577 -4.42 -9.75 0.56
C GLU A 577 -4.77 -10.77 -0.53
N SER A 578 -4.74 -10.34 -1.79
CA SER A 578 -4.93 -11.20 -2.97
C SER A 578 -3.69 -12.06 -3.25
N LEU A 579 -2.52 -11.63 -2.79
CA LEU A 579 -1.25 -12.32 -3.00
C LEU A 579 -1.26 -13.73 -2.39
N CYS A 580 -1.93 -13.95 -1.24
CA CYS A 580 -2.04 -15.27 -0.62
C CYS A 580 -2.65 -16.32 -1.57
N GLY A 581 -3.67 -15.95 -2.34
CA GLY A 581 -4.27 -16.83 -3.35
C GLY A 581 -3.41 -17.03 -4.60
N LEU A 582 -2.73 -15.97 -5.04
CA LEU A 582 -1.78 -16.05 -6.16
C LEU A 582 -0.62 -16.99 -5.84
N GLN A 583 -0.06 -16.89 -4.65
CA GLN A 583 1.08 -17.69 -4.20
C GLN A 583 0.76 -19.19 -4.15
N VAL A 584 -0.42 -19.58 -3.68
CA VAL A 584 -0.87 -20.98 -3.73
C VAL A 584 -0.92 -21.50 -5.17
N LYS A 585 -1.50 -20.72 -6.08
CA LYS A 585 -1.60 -21.12 -7.51
C LYS A 585 -0.21 -21.29 -8.14
N GLN A 586 0.74 -20.38 -7.84
CA GLN A 586 2.11 -20.45 -8.32
C GLN A 586 2.85 -21.68 -7.73
N PHE A 587 2.66 -21.93 -6.43
CA PHE A 587 3.25 -23.10 -5.76
C PHE A 587 2.73 -24.41 -6.37
N ARG A 588 1.41 -24.56 -6.47
CA ARG A 588 0.77 -25.76 -7.08
C ARG A 588 1.25 -26.02 -8.50
N LYS A 589 1.39 -24.98 -9.30
CA LYS A 589 1.87 -25.10 -10.69
C LYS A 589 3.26 -25.71 -10.78
N LYS A 590 4.13 -25.47 -9.80
CA LYS A 590 5.54 -25.85 -9.85
C LYS A 590 5.87 -27.09 -9.02
N TYR A 591 5.25 -27.22 -7.86
CA TYR A 591 5.55 -28.28 -6.89
C TYR A 591 4.37 -29.17 -6.54
N GLY A 592 3.20 -28.93 -7.13
CA GLY A 592 1.99 -29.71 -6.88
C GLY A 592 1.27 -29.32 -5.59
N ILE A 593 0.35 -30.17 -5.19
CA ILE A 593 -0.44 -30.01 -3.97
C ILE A 593 0.27 -30.74 -2.83
N ILE A 594 0.59 -30.02 -1.78
CA ILE A 594 1.17 -30.56 -0.54
C ILE A 594 0.21 -30.22 0.61
N GLU A 595 -0.11 -31.20 1.41
CA GLU A 595 -1.03 -31.09 2.54
C GLU A 595 -0.53 -30.02 3.53
N ASN A 596 -1.42 -29.17 4.02
CA ASN A 596 -1.19 -28.02 4.89
C ASN A 596 -0.22 -26.94 4.35
N VAL A 597 0.24 -27.04 3.10
CA VAL A 597 1.10 -26.07 2.44
C VAL A 597 0.40 -25.41 1.24
N SER A 598 -0.18 -26.23 0.36
CA SER A 598 -0.78 -25.72 -0.87
C SER A 598 -2.12 -26.40 -1.23
N ASP A 599 -2.72 -27.13 -0.33
CA ASP A 599 -4.02 -27.81 -0.50
C ASP A 599 -5.22 -26.88 -0.35
N ARG A 600 -5.05 -25.67 0.22
CA ARG A 600 -6.09 -24.66 0.40
C ARG A 600 -6.00 -23.55 -0.66
N GLU A 601 -7.05 -22.73 -0.78
CA GLU A 601 -7.11 -21.66 -1.80
C GLU A 601 -6.22 -20.45 -1.50
N TYR A 602 -5.59 -20.40 -0.32
CA TYR A 602 -4.72 -19.32 0.15
C TYR A 602 -3.63 -19.86 1.07
N VAL A 603 -2.54 -19.12 1.22
CA VAL A 603 -1.50 -19.30 2.26
C VAL A 603 -1.73 -18.32 3.40
N SER A 604 -1.12 -18.57 4.56
CA SER A 604 -1.18 -17.66 5.70
C SER A 604 -0.53 -16.31 5.39
N ASN A 605 -1.04 -15.27 6.04
CA ASN A 605 -0.55 -13.92 5.87
C ASN A 605 0.70 -13.70 6.72
N SER A 606 1.79 -13.22 6.10
CA SER A 606 2.95 -12.73 6.83
C SER A 606 3.54 -13.76 7.80
N PHE A 607 3.60 -13.40 9.10
CA PHE A 607 4.08 -14.20 10.24
C PHE A 607 2.94 -14.81 11.08
N HIS A 608 1.69 -14.62 10.65
CA HIS A 608 0.54 -15.10 11.38
C HIS A 608 0.42 -16.63 11.30
N CYS A 609 -0.12 -17.25 12.36
CA CYS A 609 -0.57 -18.63 12.28
C CYS A 609 -1.70 -18.74 11.24
N HIS A 610 -1.96 -19.96 10.80
CA HIS A 610 -3.07 -20.16 9.86
C HIS A 610 -4.41 -19.80 10.51
N VAL A 611 -5.30 -19.15 9.77
CA VAL A 611 -6.57 -18.62 10.31
C VAL A 611 -7.51 -19.72 10.83
N THR A 612 -7.32 -20.98 10.41
CA THR A 612 -8.07 -22.15 10.89
C THR A 612 -7.63 -22.65 12.26
N GLU A 613 -6.53 -22.16 12.81
CA GLU A 613 -6.07 -22.53 14.14
C GLU A 613 -7.11 -22.09 15.19
N ASP A 614 -7.53 -23.04 16.02
CA ASP A 614 -8.53 -22.80 17.06
C ASP A 614 -7.84 -22.48 18.39
N ILE A 615 -7.31 -21.28 18.48
CA ILE A 615 -6.57 -20.76 19.62
C ILE A 615 -7.21 -19.48 20.16
N THR A 616 -7.08 -19.27 21.47
CA THR A 616 -7.58 -18.06 22.13
C THR A 616 -6.77 -16.82 21.73
N PRO A 617 -7.31 -15.60 21.88
CA PRO A 617 -6.56 -14.36 21.68
C PRO A 617 -5.25 -14.32 22.50
N ILE A 618 -5.24 -14.84 23.71
CA ILE A 618 -4.07 -14.88 24.59
C ILE A 618 -2.98 -15.80 24.01
N GLU A 619 -3.37 -16.99 23.57
CA GLU A 619 -2.43 -17.93 22.92
C GLU A 619 -1.88 -17.36 21.62
N LYS A 620 -2.72 -16.71 20.81
CA LYS A 620 -2.29 -16.07 19.58
C LYS A 620 -1.31 -14.92 19.83
N GLN A 621 -1.59 -14.06 20.80
CA GLN A 621 -0.66 -13.00 21.20
C GLN A 621 0.68 -13.55 21.70
N ASN A 622 0.68 -14.67 22.47
CA ASN A 622 1.92 -15.33 22.90
C ASN A 622 2.71 -15.91 21.72
N LEU A 623 2.02 -16.62 20.83
CA LEU A 623 2.61 -17.25 19.66
C LEU A 623 3.28 -16.23 18.73
N GLU A 624 2.52 -15.25 18.29
CA GLU A 624 2.97 -14.29 17.28
C GLU A 624 3.94 -13.25 17.87
N GLY A 625 3.90 -13.07 19.21
CA GLY A 625 4.87 -12.28 19.95
C GLY A 625 6.32 -12.74 19.78
N ARG A 626 6.55 -14.03 19.52
CA ARG A 626 7.88 -14.60 19.25
C ARG A 626 8.53 -13.98 18.01
N PHE A 627 7.73 -13.56 17.02
CA PHE A 627 8.18 -12.93 15.77
C PHE A 627 8.20 -11.40 15.85
N TRP A 628 7.61 -10.80 16.91
CA TRP A 628 7.30 -9.38 16.96
C TRP A 628 8.52 -8.48 16.78
N ASN A 629 9.61 -8.77 17.46
CA ASN A 629 10.84 -7.98 17.39
C ASN A 629 11.69 -8.28 16.14
N LEU A 630 11.33 -9.30 15.37
CA LEU A 630 12.03 -9.64 14.12
C LEU A 630 11.48 -8.88 12.89
N LEU A 631 10.40 -8.11 13.05
CA LEU A 631 9.66 -7.43 11.97
C LEU A 631 9.66 -5.91 12.17
N ASN A 632 10.80 -5.25 11.94
CA ASN A 632 10.93 -3.81 12.20
C ASN A 632 10.40 -2.89 11.09
N GLY A 633 10.15 -3.41 9.89
CA GLY A 633 9.63 -2.65 8.74
C GLY A 633 8.11 -2.66 8.62
N GLY A 634 7.42 -3.47 9.42
CA GLY A 634 5.96 -3.49 9.43
C GLY A 634 5.38 -4.75 10.03
N LYS A 635 4.40 -4.56 10.90
CA LYS A 635 3.70 -5.62 11.61
C LYS A 635 2.40 -5.08 12.21
N ILE A 636 1.44 -5.97 12.44
CA ILE A 636 0.25 -5.73 13.24
C ILE A 636 -0.24 -7.08 13.74
N GLN A 637 -0.71 -7.13 14.97
CA GLN A 637 -1.34 -8.29 15.57
C GLN A 637 -2.84 -8.22 15.30
N TYR A 638 -3.43 -9.32 14.85
CA TYR A 638 -4.88 -9.45 14.69
C TYR A 638 -5.39 -10.54 15.59
N CYS A 639 -6.41 -10.22 16.36
CA CYS A 639 -7.09 -11.22 17.16
C CYS A 639 -8.60 -11.15 16.97
N ARG A 640 -9.24 -12.30 16.83
CA ARG A 640 -10.68 -12.42 17.00
C ARG A 640 -10.99 -12.35 18.49
N TYR A 641 -11.87 -11.43 18.86
CA TYR A 641 -12.29 -11.25 20.25
C TYR A 641 -13.68 -11.87 20.45
N PRO A 642 -13.79 -13.14 20.85
CA PRO A 642 -15.08 -13.83 21.01
C PRO A 642 -15.75 -13.41 22.32
N VAL A 643 -15.97 -12.13 22.50
CA VAL A 643 -16.36 -11.53 23.78
C VAL A 643 -17.78 -11.00 23.81
N ASN A 644 -18.55 -11.14 22.74
CA ASN A 644 -19.98 -10.79 22.65
C ASN A 644 -20.33 -9.45 23.31
N TYR A 645 -19.60 -8.37 22.98
CA TYR A 645 -19.72 -7.03 23.58
C TYR A 645 -19.35 -6.94 25.08
N ASN A 646 -18.66 -7.92 25.64
CA ASN A 646 -18.16 -7.83 27.01
C ASN A 646 -17.01 -6.80 27.11
N LYS A 647 -17.35 -5.61 27.61
CA LYS A 647 -16.42 -4.47 27.70
C LYS A 647 -15.19 -4.79 28.53
N GLU A 648 -15.34 -5.47 29.67
CA GLU A 648 -14.23 -5.81 30.59
C GLU A 648 -13.23 -6.78 29.93
N ALA A 649 -13.75 -7.76 29.18
CA ALA A 649 -12.89 -8.67 28.43
C ALA A 649 -12.11 -7.95 27.32
N VAL A 650 -12.74 -7.02 26.60
CA VAL A 650 -12.06 -6.19 25.57
C VAL A 650 -10.97 -5.34 26.22
N ILE A 651 -11.27 -4.63 27.30
CA ILE A 651 -10.29 -3.82 28.05
C ILE A 651 -9.10 -4.69 28.48
N THR A 652 -9.37 -5.86 29.04
CA THR A 652 -8.33 -6.79 29.52
C THR A 652 -7.40 -7.24 28.40
N LEU A 653 -7.95 -7.64 27.25
CA LEU A 653 -7.18 -8.10 26.09
C LEU A 653 -6.37 -6.96 25.45
N ILE A 654 -6.95 -5.77 25.35
CA ILE A 654 -6.24 -4.59 24.82
C ILE A 654 -5.11 -4.17 25.76
N ARG A 655 -5.38 -4.01 27.06
CA ARG A 655 -4.33 -3.66 28.03
C ARG A 655 -3.20 -4.68 28.05
N ARG A 656 -3.53 -5.97 27.88
CA ARG A 656 -2.52 -7.01 27.75
C ARG A 656 -1.66 -6.81 26.49
N ALA A 657 -2.29 -6.59 25.33
CA ALA A 657 -1.56 -6.32 24.10
C ALA A 657 -0.65 -5.08 24.22
N MET A 658 -1.16 -4.02 24.86
CA MET A 658 -0.39 -2.80 25.10
C MET A 658 0.81 -3.03 26.02
N LYS A 659 0.64 -3.84 27.07
CA LYS A 659 1.75 -4.23 27.95
C LYS A 659 2.82 -5.06 27.23
N LEU A 660 2.42 -5.85 26.25
CA LEU A 660 3.35 -6.62 25.39
C LEU A 660 4.02 -5.77 24.28
N GLY A 661 3.66 -4.49 24.13
CA GLY A 661 4.26 -3.60 23.13
C GLY A 661 3.70 -3.77 21.73
N TYR A 662 2.48 -4.28 21.59
CA TYR A 662 1.90 -4.60 20.29
C TYR A 662 1.23 -3.43 19.59
N TYR A 663 1.06 -3.59 18.30
CA TYR A 663 0.09 -2.91 17.47
C TYR A 663 -1.04 -3.89 17.21
N GLU A 664 -2.17 -3.70 17.89
CA GLU A 664 -3.26 -4.67 17.99
C GLU A 664 -4.48 -4.22 17.20
N GLY A 665 -4.99 -5.08 16.34
CA GLY A 665 -6.24 -4.91 15.62
C GLY A 665 -7.29 -5.92 16.08
N ILE A 666 -8.47 -5.43 16.47
CA ILE A 666 -9.60 -6.27 16.91
C ILE A 666 -10.38 -6.77 15.70
N ASN A 667 -10.84 -8.01 15.70
CA ASN A 667 -11.80 -8.54 14.75
C ASN A 667 -13.03 -9.08 15.49
N LEU A 668 -14.21 -8.58 15.11
CA LEU A 668 -15.51 -8.89 15.74
C LEU A 668 -16.55 -9.44 14.75
N GLU A 669 -16.23 -9.55 13.44
CA GLU A 669 -17.15 -10.00 12.37
C GLU A 669 -18.52 -9.29 12.40
N LEU A 670 -18.53 -7.98 12.24
CA LEU A 670 -19.75 -7.18 12.23
C LEU A 670 -20.59 -7.45 10.98
N ALA A 671 -21.91 -7.53 11.14
CA ALA A 671 -22.85 -7.65 10.04
C ALA A 671 -24.01 -6.65 10.17
N TYR A 672 -24.49 -6.15 9.03
CA TYR A 672 -25.57 -5.16 8.91
C TYR A 672 -26.61 -5.65 7.94
N CYS A 673 -27.88 -5.59 8.33
CA CYS A 673 -29.01 -5.86 7.46
C CYS A 673 -29.30 -4.64 6.58
N GLU A 674 -29.23 -4.79 5.26
CA GLU A 674 -29.50 -3.73 4.30
C GLU A 674 -31.01 -3.36 4.24
N ASP A 675 -31.90 -4.25 4.67
CA ASP A 675 -33.34 -4.04 4.57
C ASP A 675 -33.91 -3.34 5.80
N CYS A 676 -33.40 -3.60 7.00
CA CYS A 676 -33.94 -3.02 8.22
C CYS A 676 -32.94 -2.27 9.11
N GLY A 677 -31.66 -2.21 8.73
CA GLY A 677 -30.60 -1.51 9.47
C GLY A 677 -30.16 -2.20 10.77
N HIS A 678 -30.60 -3.44 11.04
CA HIS A 678 -30.18 -4.18 12.21
C HIS A 678 -28.71 -4.54 12.13
N GLU A 679 -27.97 -4.36 13.22
CA GLU A 679 -26.54 -4.66 13.39
C GLU A 679 -26.37 -5.76 14.42
N GLU A 680 -25.57 -6.79 14.12
CA GLU A 680 -25.21 -7.86 15.05
C GLU A 680 -23.88 -8.50 14.65
N LEU A 681 -23.20 -9.14 15.63
CA LEU A 681 -22.01 -9.94 15.38
C LEU A 681 -22.40 -11.30 14.77
N GLU A 682 -21.55 -11.80 13.85
CA GLU A 682 -21.68 -13.17 13.29
C GLU A 682 -23.05 -13.49 12.67
N MET A 683 -23.76 -12.47 12.19
CA MET A 683 -25.11 -12.62 11.65
C MET A 683 -25.07 -13.17 10.21
N ASP A 684 -25.73 -14.28 9.94
CA ASP A 684 -25.95 -14.84 8.60
C ASP A 684 -27.37 -14.64 8.09
N VAL A 685 -28.31 -14.47 8.97
CA VAL A 685 -29.71 -14.13 8.70
C VAL A 685 -30.13 -13.05 9.69
N CYS A 686 -30.78 -12.00 9.21
CA CYS A 686 -31.21 -10.94 10.10
C CYS A 686 -32.28 -11.45 11.10
N PRO A 687 -32.02 -11.43 12.42
CA PRO A 687 -32.98 -11.93 13.41
C PRO A 687 -34.21 -11.03 13.53
N LYS A 688 -34.13 -9.77 13.08
CA LYS A 688 -35.22 -8.80 13.17
C LYS A 688 -36.23 -8.92 12.01
N CYS A 689 -35.77 -9.18 10.78
CA CYS A 689 -36.63 -9.20 9.62
C CYS A 689 -36.51 -10.44 8.74
N GLY A 690 -35.64 -11.40 9.07
CA GLY A 690 -35.44 -12.64 8.33
C GLY A 690 -34.68 -12.48 7.00
N SER A 691 -34.15 -11.30 6.71
CA SER A 691 -33.46 -11.02 5.46
C SER A 691 -32.07 -11.68 5.41
N LEU A 692 -31.70 -12.15 4.19
CA LEU A 692 -30.34 -12.60 3.84
C LEU A 692 -29.51 -11.47 3.19
N ASN A 693 -30.10 -10.28 2.99
CA ASN A 693 -29.46 -9.13 2.37
C ASN A 693 -28.55 -8.43 3.38
N LEU A 694 -27.41 -9.02 3.65
CA LEU A 694 -26.47 -8.57 4.67
C LEU A 694 -25.19 -8.01 4.05
N THR A 695 -24.66 -6.95 4.64
CA THR A 695 -23.29 -6.47 4.41
C THR A 695 -22.46 -6.74 5.66
N LYS A 696 -21.39 -7.51 5.51
CA LYS A 696 -20.42 -7.76 6.59
C LYS A 696 -19.23 -6.82 6.46
N VAL A 697 -18.68 -6.41 7.58
CA VAL A 697 -17.41 -5.68 7.66
C VAL A 697 -16.36 -6.66 8.12
N SER A 698 -15.35 -6.88 7.31
CA SER A 698 -14.27 -7.81 7.61
C SER A 698 -12.92 -7.11 7.59
N ARG A 699 -12.00 -7.61 8.38
CA ARG A 699 -10.63 -7.13 8.40
C ARG A 699 -9.87 -7.64 7.17
N MET A 700 -9.28 -6.72 6.40
CA MET A 700 -8.49 -6.99 5.19
C MET A 700 -6.98 -6.95 5.51
N ASN A 701 -6.59 -7.56 6.61
CA ASN A 701 -5.25 -7.58 7.17
C ASN A 701 -4.75 -6.26 7.77
N GLY A 702 -4.79 -5.15 7.10
CA GLY A 702 -4.32 -3.86 7.62
C GLY A 702 -5.42 -2.83 7.82
N TYR A 703 -6.61 -3.08 7.28
CA TYR A 703 -7.76 -2.18 7.27
C TYR A 703 -9.06 -2.97 7.22
N LEU A 704 -10.18 -2.27 7.27
CA LEU A 704 -11.51 -2.87 7.18
C LEU A 704 -12.08 -2.75 5.77
N GLY A 705 -12.85 -3.75 5.35
CA GLY A 705 -13.53 -3.76 4.07
C GLY A 705 -14.97 -4.24 4.18
N TYR A 706 -15.85 -3.73 3.32
CA TYR A 706 -17.19 -4.30 3.15
C TYR A 706 -17.14 -5.53 2.26
N THR A 707 -17.82 -6.61 2.65
CA THR A 707 -17.93 -7.81 1.81
C THR A 707 -18.69 -7.54 0.52
N ARG A 708 -19.61 -6.58 0.52
CA ARG A 708 -20.40 -6.21 -0.65
C ARG A 708 -20.47 -4.69 -0.82
N VAL A 709 -20.48 -4.25 -2.08
CA VAL A 709 -20.75 -2.88 -2.48
C VAL A 709 -21.65 -2.92 -3.71
N HIS A 710 -22.75 -2.17 -3.67
CA HIS A 710 -23.78 -2.21 -4.70
C HIS A 710 -24.31 -3.61 -5.01
N GLY A 711 -24.40 -4.46 -3.99
CA GLY A 711 -24.89 -5.84 -4.11
C GLY A 711 -23.88 -6.87 -4.59
N ASP A 712 -22.68 -6.48 -5.00
CA ASP A 712 -21.61 -7.41 -5.45
C ASP A 712 -20.46 -7.48 -4.45
N THR A 713 -19.74 -8.61 -4.42
CA THR A 713 -18.53 -8.78 -3.60
C THR A 713 -17.33 -8.12 -4.24
N ARG A 714 -16.53 -7.43 -3.42
CA ARG A 714 -15.22 -6.88 -3.80
C ARG A 714 -14.06 -7.87 -3.64
N TYR A 715 -14.31 -9.03 -3.03
CA TYR A 715 -13.28 -9.99 -2.68
C TYR A 715 -13.13 -11.06 -3.75
N ASN A 716 -11.89 -11.48 -4.01
CA ASN A 716 -11.62 -12.65 -4.81
C ASN A 716 -11.95 -13.95 -4.05
N THR A 717 -11.98 -15.07 -4.77
CA THR A 717 -12.35 -16.38 -4.20
C THR A 717 -11.44 -16.82 -3.07
N ALA A 718 -10.14 -16.56 -3.16
CA ALA A 718 -9.17 -16.92 -2.12
C ALA A 718 -9.42 -16.13 -0.82
N LYS A 719 -9.72 -14.82 -0.92
CA LYS A 719 -10.02 -14.01 0.25
C LYS A 719 -11.37 -14.39 0.86
N MET A 720 -12.36 -14.73 0.06
CA MET A 720 -13.64 -15.24 0.57
C MET A 720 -13.48 -16.55 1.32
N ALA A 721 -12.66 -17.49 0.80
CA ALA A 721 -12.34 -18.74 1.49
C ALA A 721 -11.60 -18.49 2.82
N GLU A 722 -10.60 -17.61 2.81
CA GLU A 722 -9.85 -17.24 4.02
C GLU A 722 -10.75 -16.63 5.11
N ILE A 723 -11.69 -15.74 4.74
CA ILE A 723 -12.65 -15.15 5.69
C ILE A 723 -13.59 -16.22 6.26
N ALA A 724 -14.07 -17.16 5.41
CA ALA A 724 -14.96 -18.23 5.86
C ALA A 724 -14.28 -19.22 6.83
N ASP A 725 -12.97 -19.40 6.69
CA ASP A 725 -12.19 -20.35 7.51
C ASP A 725 -11.67 -19.75 8.83
N ARG A 726 -11.88 -18.46 9.09
CA ARG A 726 -11.32 -17.76 10.26
C ARG A 726 -11.83 -18.29 11.58
N LYS A 727 -10.92 -18.71 12.45
CA LYS A 727 -11.18 -19.05 13.85
C LYS A 727 -10.39 -18.16 14.81
N SER A 728 -9.11 -17.97 14.56
CA SER A 728 -8.21 -17.17 15.42
C SER A 728 -8.06 -15.69 15.00
N MET A 729 -8.52 -15.33 13.80
CA MET A 729 -8.35 -13.99 13.26
C MET A 729 -9.68 -13.25 13.08
#